data_7c4124ad123df942bc15c51c219b9a01
#
_entry.id   7c4124ad123df942bc15c51c219b9a01
#
_cell.length_a   1.000
_cell.length_b   1.000
_cell.length_c   1.000
_cell.angle_alpha   90.00
_cell.angle_beta   90.00
_cell.angle_gamma   90.00
#
_symmetry.space_group_name_H-M   'P 1'
#
loop_
_entity.id
_entity.type
_entity.pdbx_description
1 polymer ?
#
loop_
_entity_poly.entity_id
_entity_poly.type
_entity_poly.pdbx_seq_one_letter_code
_entity_poly.pdbx_strand_id
1 'polypeptide(L)'
;MKLIVIGHGMVGHKLLECVAAQAGAADALQVTVLGEEPRPAYDRVHLSEFFAGKSADDLSLVEPGFFERHPQFDLRLNACVASIDRAAHTVTLASGETLAYDKLVLATGSRPFVPPVPGHDRAGCFVYRTIEDLEAMQACGAHAKRGVVVGGGLLGLECAKALRDMGLETHVVEFAPRLMAVQVDDGGGRMLRAKIEALGVTVHTGKNTLEIVDGEEGTHRMAFADGSHLDADMIVFSAGIRARDELARACGLDIGPRGGVAIDDACRTSDADIYAIGECAAWNGMVYGLVAPGYDMARVVAKQLAGDADEAAAAAFAGADMSTKLKLMGVDVASIGDAHGTTAGSRTYQYADERRQVYKKLVVSDCGKFLHGAVMVGDAAEYGTLLQMMLNRIELPESPEFLILPLSDGAAKPAIGVDALPEGAQICSCNNVSKSQICAAVADGATSLGALKSCTGAGTSCGGCVPLVTQIMKAEMKKQGLAVNNHLCEHFPHSRQELFHLIRVERITTFGELLAKHGRGLGCDVCKPAVAGILASCFNEFVLKKEHAGLQDSNDYYLANIQRDGTYSVVPRMPGGEVTPEGLIAVGQVARKYGLYTKITGGQRVDLFGARVEQLPSIWEELIAAGFESGHAYGKSVRTVKSCVGSTWCRYGVDDSVGLAIDIENRYKGLRAPHKIKFGVSGCTRECAEAQGKDIGIIATEKGWNLYVCGNGGMKPRHAELIASDLDRATLIRYIDRFLMFYVRTADRLQRTSVWRDNLEGGLDYLTDVVVHDKLGIAAELEADMQHVVDTYECEWKKAVTDPETRKRFRHFVNSDAPDATIAFVETRGQIRPATPDERVGGRPVRIPVVAEAATESATESATV
;
A
#
# COMPACT_ATOMS: atom_id res chain seq x y z
N MET A 1 42.90 10.33 -0.19
CA MET A 1 42.45 10.90 -1.47
C MET A 1 41.25 11.81 -1.21
N LYS A 2 41.29 13.03 -1.77
CA LYS A 2 40.20 14.01 -1.64
C LYS A 2 39.20 13.83 -2.79
N LEU A 3 38.00 13.42 -2.46
CA LEU A 3 36.90 13.30 -3.40
C LEU A 3 35.90 14.44 -3.18
N ILE A 4 35.55 15.13 -4.26
CA ILE A 4 34.40 16.07 -4.23
C ILE A 4 33.25 15.47 -5.04
N VAL A 5 32.04 15.50 -4.47
CA VAL A 5 30.80 15.13 -5.14
C VAL A 5 29.92 16.36 -5.29
N ILE A 6 29.64 16.78 -6.52
CA ILE A 6 28.76 17.92 -6.83
C ILE A 6 27.35 17.40 -7.07
N GLY A 7 26.47 17.64 -6.13
CA GLY A 7 25.07 17.21 -6.12
C GLY A 7 24.77 16.13 -5.08
N HIS A 8 23.88 16.47 -4.14
CA HIS A 8 23.37 15.55 -3.12
C HIS A 8 21.89 15.23 -3.38
N GLY A 9 21.59 14.73 -4.58
CA GLY A 9 20.29 14.14 -4.91
C GLY A 9 20.31 12.62 -4.71
N MET A 10 19.28 11.91 -5.23
CA MET A 10 19.14 10.46 -5.11
C MET A 10 20.39 9.69 -5.53
N VAL A 11 20.97 10.03 -6.67
CA VAL A 11 22.17 9.34 -7.23
C VAL A 11 23.44 9.70 -6.47
N GLY A 12 23.61 10.97 -6.09
CA GLY A 12 24.74 11.41 -5.27
C GLY A 12 24.76 10.72 -3.91
N HIS A 13 23.61 10.62 -3.22
CA HIS A 13 23.51 9.88 -1.97
C HIS A 13 23.78 8.37 -2.17
N LYS A 14 23.24 7.78 -3.23
CA LYS A 14 23.51 6.37 -3.56
C LYS A 14 25.01 6.08 -3.76
N LEU A 15 25.74 7.00 -4.32
CA LEU A 15 27.20 6.89 -4.42
C LEU A 15 27.84 6.81 -3.03
N LEU A 16 27.41 7.66 -2.08
CA LEU A 16 27.94 7.63 -0.70
C LEU A 16 27.65 6.29 -0.02
N GLU A 17 26.42 5.77 -0.15
CA GLU A 17 26.07 4.44 0.37
C GLU A 17 26.97 3.34 -0.22
N CYS A 18 27.20 3.37 -1.54
CA CYS A 18 28.03 2.39 -2.22
C CYS A 18 29.51 2.50 -1.80
N VAL A 19 30.02 3.70 -1.59
CA VAL A 19 31.39 3.94 -1.08
C VAL A 19 31.49 3.47 0.37
N ALA A 20 30.51 3.79 1.20
CA ALA A 20 30.48 3.36 2.61
C ALA A 20 30.46 1.83 2.77
N ALA A 21 29.87 1.12 1.82
CA ALA A 21 29.78 -0.34 1.82
C ALA A 21 31.11 -1.03 1.42
N GLN A 22 32.10 -0.30 0.88
CA GLN A 22 33.43 -0.84 0.51
C GLN A 22 34.32 -0.88 1.75
N ALA A 23 34.49 -2.07 2.32
CA ALA A 23 35.22 -2.28 3.57
C ALA A 23 36.71 -1.87 3.44
N GLY A 24 37.18 -0.98 4.35
CA GLY A 24 38.59 -0.59 4.49
C GLY A 24 39.11 0.46 3.51
N ALA A 25 38.58 0.59 2.31
CA ALA A 25 38.98 1.62 1.36
C ALA A 25 38.25 2.97 1.59
N ALA A 26 37.08 2.93 2.17
CA ALA A 26 36.31 4.14 2.52
C ALA A 26 37.06 5.04 3.52
N ASP A 27 37.85 4.47 4.44
CA ASP A 27 38.61 5.22 5.45
C ASP A 27 39.79 6.03 4.84
N ALA A 28 40.22 5.67 3.63
CA ALA A 28 41.27 6.41 2.90
C ALA A 28 40.74 7.59 2.09
N LEU A 29 39.40 7.75 2.00
CA LEU A 29 38.72 8.80 1.25
C LEU A 29 38.24 9.90 2.20
N GLN A 30 38.55 11.13 1.87
CA GLN A 30 37.91 12.33 2.42
C GLN A 30 36.93 12.84 1.36
N VAL A 31 35.64 12.71 1.63
CA VAL A 31 34.58 13.04 0.66
C VAL A 31 33.88 14.31 1.08
N THR A 32 33.96 15.36 0.28
CA THR A 32 33.15 16.56 0.45
C THR A 32 31.99 16.52 -0.54
N VAL A 33 30.77 16.59 -0.02
CA VAL A 33 29.53 16.56 -0.81
C VAL A 33 28.92 17.94 -0.85
N LEU A 34 28.74 18.49 -2.04
CA LEU A 34 28.24 19.85 -2.24
C LEU A 34 26.79 19.79 -2.73
N GLY A 35 25.82 20.04 -1.83
CA GLY A 35 24.40 20.12 -2.15
C GLY A 35 23.96 21.57 -2.36
N GLU A 36 23.33 21.87 -3.48
CA GLU A 36 22.79 23.21 -3.77
C GLU A 36 21.53 23.50 -2.92
N GLU A 37 20.73 22.47 -2.67
CA GLU A 37 19.47 22.57 -1.93
C GLU A 37 19.70 22.68 -0.41
N PRO A 38 18.70 23.23 0.33
CA PRO A 38 18.84 23.44 1.79
C PRO A 38 18.66 22.15 2.61
N ARG A 39 18.40 21.01 1.97
CA ARG A 39 18.12 19.74 2.63
C ARG A 39 18.91 18.58 2.04
N PRO A 40 19.10 17.47 2.82
CA PRO A 40 19.71 16.24 2.34
C PRO A 40 18.87 15.60 1.22
N ALA A 41 19.44 14.53 0.61
CA ALA A 41 18.77 13.76 -0.44
C ALA A 41 17.40 13.22 0.01
N TYR A 42 16.42 13.38 -0.86
CA TYR A 42 15.04 12.90 -0.66
C TYR A 42 14.50 12.22 -1.92
N ASP A 43 13.44 11.44 -1.76
CA ASP A 43 12.82 10.64 -2.81
C ASP A 43 12.01 11.51 -3.78
N ARG A 44 12.60 11.80 -4.94
CA ARG A 44 11.95 12.56 -6.00
C ARG A 44 10.99 11.75 -6.87
N VAL A 45 10.99 10.43 -6.71
CA VAL A 45 10.04 9.56 -7.42
C VAL A 45 8.66 9.62 -6.75
N HIS A 46 8.62 9.88 -5.44
CA HIS A 46 7.37 9.90 -4.66
C HIS A 46 6.96 11.31 -4.20
N LEU A 47 7.33 12.37 -4.96
CA LEU A 47 6.96 13.76 -4.64
C LEU A 47 5.44 13.98 -4.49
N SER A 48 4.63 13.22 -5.23
CA SER A 48 3.17 13.30 -5.11
C SER A 48 2.63 12.93 -3.73
N GLU A 49 3.41 12.19 -2.91
CA GLU A 49 3.03 11.82 -1.55
C GLU A 49 3.09 13.01 -0.57
N PHE A 50 3.81 14.07 -0.92
CA PHE A 50 3.81 15.34 -0.18
C PHE A 50 2.39 15.95 -0.12
N PHE A 51 1.66 15.95 -1.23
CA PHE A 51 0.26 16.42 -1.27
C PHE A 51 -0.72 15.44 -0.59
N ALA A 52 -0.28 14.20 -0.32
CA ALA A 52 -1.03 13.22 0.46
C ALA A 52 -0.74 13.32 1.98
N GLY A 53 0.04 14.32 2.41
CA GLY A 53 0.30 14.64 3.81
C GLY A 53 1.64 14.14 4.36
N LYS A 54 2.55 13.63 3.52
CA LYS A 54 3.93 13.37 3.94
C LYS A 54 4.70 14.69 4.10
N SER A 55 5.54 14.77 5.11
CA SER A 55 6.49 15.86 5.29
C SER A 55 7.74 15.68 4.41
N ALA A 56 8.57 16.70 4.29
CA ALA A 56 9.87 16.60 3.64
C ALA A 56 10.78 15.55 4.31
N ASP A 57 10.69 15.42 5.63
CA ASP A 57 11.47 14.46 6.41
C ASP A 57 11.02 13.01 6.14
N ASP A 58 9.71 12.78 5.91
CA ASP A 58 9.19 11.47 5.52
C ASP A 58 9.67 11.00 4.13
N LEU A 59 10.10 11.94 3.30
CA LEU A 59 10.66 11.67 1.98
C LEU A 59 12.19 11.54 2.01
N SER A 60 12.86 11.79 3.15
CA SER A 60 14.31 11.68 3.26
C SER A 60 14.81 10.29 2.88
N LEU A 61 15.87 10.23 2.07
CA LEU A 61 16.60 9.00 1.74
C LEU A 61 17.78 8.76 2.68
N VAL A 62 18.15 9.76 3.47
CA VAL A 62 19.29 9.68 4.38
C VAL A 62 18.84 9.04 5.68
N GLU A 63 19.41 7.88 6.00
CA GLU A 63 19.15 7.22 7.27
C GLU A 63 19.61 8.09 8.46
N PRO A 64 18.83 8.14 9.55
CA PRO A 64 19.25 8.84 10.75
C PRO A 64 20.65 8.40 11.23
N GLY A 65 21.54 9.37 11.47
CA GLY A 65 22.90 9.09 11.90
C GLY A 65 23.85 8.61 10.79
N PHE A 66 23.49 8.70 9.50
CA PHE A 66 24.35 8.24 8.40
C PHE A 66 25.70 8.98 8.38
N PHE A 67 25.70 10.31 8.45
CA PHE A 67 26.93 11.12 8.42
C PHE A 67 27.71 11.03 9.74
N GLU A 68 27.05 10.79 10.86
CA GLU A 68 27.69 10.54 12.15
C GLU A 68 28.44 9.20 12.16
N ARG A 69 27.89 8.18 11.51
CA ARG A 69 28.56 6.87 11.33
C ARG A 69 29.70 6.90 10.32
N HIS A 70 29.69 7.88 9.43
CA HIS A 70 30.66 8.04 8.34
C HIS A 70 31.31 9.43 8.38
N PRO A 71 32.15 9.73 9.39
CA PRO A 71 32.72 11.07 9.59
C PRO A 71 33.68 11.52 8.46
N GLN A 72 34.09 10.62 7.57
CA GLN A 72 34.81 10.94 6.35
C GLN A 72 33.96 11.64 5.28
N PHE A 73 32.65 11.69 5.44
CA PHE A 73 31.71 12.37 4.54
C PHE A 73 31.29 13.72 5.11
N ASP A 74 31.77 14.81 4.51
CA ASP A 74 31.43 16.20 4.84
C ASP A 74 30.31 16.70 3.90
N LEU A 75 29.05 16.69 4.36
CA LEU A 75 27.91 17.21 3.59
C LEU A 75 27.75 18.70 3.83
N ARG A 76 27.82 19.49 2.75
CA ARG A 76 27.57 20.93 2.75
C ARG A 76 26.32 21.25 1.94
N LEU A 77 25.28 21.66 2.63
CA LEU A 77 24.04 22.13 2.04
C LEU A 77 24.13 23.62 1.69
N ASN A 78 23.27 24.11 0.77
CA ASN A 78 23.31 25.46 0.22
C ASN A 78 24.68 25.80 -0.41
N ALA A 79 25.42 24.79 -0.87
CA ALA A 79 26.75 24.90 -1.41
C ALA A 79 26.75 24.82 -2.95
N CYS A 80 26.26 25.86 -3.59
CA CYS A 80 26.21 25.95 -5.06
C CYS A 80 27.62 26.11 -5.63
N VAL A 81 28.03 25.24 -6.55
CA VAL A 81 29.30 25.31 -7.27
C VAL A 81 29.17 26.27 -8.46
N ALA A 82 30.05 27.28 -8.53
CA ALA A 82 30.07 28.27 -9.58
C ALA A 82 30.99 27.89 -10.74
N SER A 83 32.16 27.26 -10.46
CA SER A 83 33.11 26.87 -11.50
C SER A 83 34.01 25.72 -11.08
N ILE A 84 34.59 25.03 -12.09
CA ILE A 84 35.57 23.99 -11.97
C ILE A 84 36.81 24.41 -12.72
N ASP A 85 37.98 24.39 -12.07
CA ASP A 85 39.27 24.56 -12.71
C ASP A 85 39.99 23.19 -12.77
N ARG A 86 39.99 22.59 -13.96
CA ARG A 86 40.56 21.27 -14.21
C ARG A 86 42.08 21.24 -14.10
N ALA A 87 42.77 22.37 -14.45
CA ALA A 87 44.22 22.43 -14.41
C ALA A 87 44.74 22.60 -12.98
N ALA A 88 44.00 23.33 -12.14
CA ALA A 88 44.31 23.52 -10.73
C ALA A 88 43.73 22.44 -9.84
N HIS A 89 42.89 21.53 -10.35
CA HIS A 89 42.10 20.55 -9.58
C HIS A 89 41.30 21.20 -8.41
N THR A 90 40.57 22.26 -8.74
CA THR A 90 39.75 22.98 -7.74
C THR A 90 38.32 23.22 -8.23
N VAL A 91 37.40 23.29 -7.26
CA VAL A 91 36.05 23.79 -7.48
C VAL A 91 35.86 25.06 -6.67
N THR A 92 35.18 26.06 -7.26
CA THR A 92 34.84 27.32 -6.57
C THR A 92 33.35 27.39 -6.34
N LEU A 93 32.96 27.62 -5.08
CA LEU A 93 31.57 27.84 -4.71
C LEU A 93 31.09 29.23 -5.08
N ALA A 94 29.76 29.43 -5.16
CA ALA A 94 29.17 30.76 -5.34
C ALA A 94 29.51 31.74 -4.20
N SER A 95 29.86 31.24 -3.01
CA SER A 95 30.39 32.02 -1.88
C SER A 95 31.80 32.59 -2.12
N GLY A 96 32.53 32.10 -3.13
CA GLY A 96 33.93 32.42 -3.39
C GLY A 96 34.93 31.46 -2.74
N GLU A 97 34.48 30.52 -1.92
CA GLU A 97 35.35 29.46 -1.34
C GLU A 97 35.85 28.53 -2.45
N THR A 98 37.14 28.16 -2.37
CA THR A 98 37.77 27.24 -3.32
C THR A 98 38.22 25.98 -2.60
N LEU A 99 37.83 24.80 -3.14
CA LEU A 99 38.14 23.48 -2.60
C LEU A 99 38.97 22.68 -3.60
N ALA A 100 40.06 22.05 -3.13
CA ALA A 100 40.90 21.20 -3.96
C ALA A 100 40.44 19.74 -3.93
N TYR A 101 40.53 19.05 -5.07
CA TYR A 101 40.18 17.63 -5.22
C TYR A 101 41.31 16.82 -5.90
N ASP A 102 41.36 15.53 -5.56
CA ASP A 102 42.10 14.51 -6.33
C ASP A 102 41.20 13.86 -7.38
N LYS A 103 39.91 13.65 -7.00
CA LYS A 103 38.86 13.15 -7.90
C LYS A 103 37.57 13.95 -7.72
N LEU A 104 36.81 14.09 -8.80
CA LEU A 104 35.54 14.84 -8.82
C LEU A 104 34.44 13.98 -9.43
N VAL A 105 33.25 13.99 -8.80
CA VAL A 105 32.03 13.36 -9.34
C VAL A 105 30.96 14.39 -9.57
N LEU A 106 30.48 14.49 -10.80
CA LEU A 106 29.32 15.30 -11.17
C LEU A 106 28.05 14.46 -11.01
N ALA A 107 27.23 14.78 -10.03
CA ALA A 107 25.93 14.18 -9.76
C ALA A 107 24.83 15.27 -9.76
N THR A 108 24.98 16.27 -10.67
CA THR A 108 24.16 17.48 -10.75
C THR A 108 22.71 17.22 -11.20
N GLY A 109 22.42 16.01 -11.73
CA GLY A 109 21.09 15.62 -12.14
C GLY A 109 20.54 16.39 -13.34
N SER A 110 19.26 16.72 -13.29
CA SER A 110 18.56 17.43 -14.36
C SER A 110 17.74 18.61 -13.82
N ARG A 111 17.34 19.50 -14.72
CA ARG A 111 16.35 20.55 -14.46
C ARG A 111 15.10 20.34 -15.30
N PRO A 112 13.92 20.81 -14.83
CA PRO A 112 12.71 20.81 -15.64
C PRO A 112 12.92 21.56 -16.95
N PHE A 113 12.37 21.03 -18.03
CA PHE A 113 12.27 21.76 -19.27
C PHE A 113 11.00 22.61 -19.26
N VAL A 114 11.19 23.92 -19.26
CA VAL A 114 10.11 24.90 -19.47
C VAL A 114 10.17 25.36 -20.92
N PRO A 115 9.11 25.15 -21.71
CA PRO A 115 9.06 25.67 -23.07
C PRO A 115 9.26 27.20 -23.07
N PRO A 116 10.02 27.79 -24.00
CA PRO A 116 10.28 29.22 -24.05
C PRO A 116 9.06 29.99 -24.58
N VAL A 117 7.94 29.88 -23.88
CA VAL A 117 6.67 30.51 -24.19
C VAL A 117 6.61 31.87 -23.48
N PRO A 118 6.30 32.97 -24.14
CA PRO A 118 6.11 34.28 -23.48
C PRO A 118 5.11 34.15 -22.31
N GLY A 119 5.50 34.62 -21.14
CA GLY A 119 4.69 34.58 -19.92
C GLY A 119 4.84 33.28 -19.10
N HIS A 120 5.77 32.38 -19.45
CA HIS A 120 6.04 31.18 -18.68
C HIS A 120 6.58 31.43 -17.27
N ASP A 121 7.09 32.62 -17.00
CA ASP A 121 7.69 33.09 -15.74
C ASP A 121 6.74 33.93 -14.89
N ARG A 122 5.46 34.01 -15.24
CA ARG A 122 4.44 34.75 -14.48
C ARG A 122 4.22 34.14 -13.10
N ALA A 123 3.84 34.96 -12.14
CA ALA A 123 3.38 34.48 -10.82
C ALA A 123 2.20 33.50 -11.00
N GLY A 124 2.25 32.32 -10.39
CA GLY A 124 1.28 31.24 -10.63
C GLY A 124 1.72 30.21 -11.67
N CYS A 125 2.87 30.42 -12.31
CA CYS A 125 3.56 29.43 -13.15
C CYS A 125 4.65 28.72 -12.32
N PHE A 126 4.62 27.42 -12.28
CA PHE A 126 5.48 26.57 -11.44
C PHE A 126 6.17 25.49 -12.26
N VAL A 127 7.17 24.87 -11.67
CA VAL A 127 7.72 23.58 -12.06
C VAL A 127 7.45 22.54 -10.97
N TYR A 128 7.61 21.26 -11.27
CA TYR A 128 7.36 20.15 -10.35
C TYR A 128 8.65 19.34 -10.17
N ARG A 129 9.52 19.77 -9.23
CA ARG A 129 10.86 19.17 -9.10
C ARG A 129 11.42 19.09 -7.69
N THR A 130 11.24 20.11 -6.87
CA THR A 130 11.77 20.21 -5.51
C THR A 130 10.68 20.35 -4.47
N ILE A 131 11.01 20.16 -3.21
CA ILE A 131 10.04 20.35 -2.11
C ILE A 131 9.57 21.81 -2.08
N GLU A 132 10.49 22.77 -2.35
CA GLU A 132 10.16 24.19 -2.40
C GLU A 132 9.14 24.49 -3.51
N ASP A 133 9.25 23.84 -4.67
CA ASP A 133 8.23 23.92 -5.74
C ASP A 133 6.87 23.44 -5.22
N LEU A 134 6.84 22.32 -4.50
CA LEU A 134 5.61 21.73 -3.96
C LEU A 134 4.96 22.63 -2.90
N GLU A 135 5.77 23.21 -2.01
CA GLU A 135 5.31 24.20 -1.01
C GLU A 135 4.68 25.45 -1.67
N ALA A 136 5.34 25.97 -2.72
CA ALA A 136 4.83 27.10 -3.49
C ALA A 136 3.53 26.74 -4.24
N MET A 137 3.45 25.57 -4.85
CA MET A 137 2.24 25.05 -5.49
C MET A 137 1.10 24.88 -4.49
N GLN A 138 1.37 24.33 -3.31
CA GLN A 138 0.37 24.16 -2.25
C GLN A 138 -0.19 25.49 -1.75
N ALA A 139 0.69 26.50 -1.57
CA ALA A 139 0.28 27.84 -1.17
C ALA A 139 -0.61 28.50 -2.23
N CYS A 140 -0.27 28.39 -3.51
CA CYS A 140 -1.08 28.90 -4.62
C CYS A 140 -2.41 28.12 -4.73
N GLY A 141 -2.38 26.78 -4.62
CA GLY A 141 -3.54 25.89 -4.73
C GLY A 141 -4.64 26.19 -3.72
N ALA A 142 -4.30 26.75 -2.55
CA ALA A 142 -5.28 27.16 -1.54
C ALA A 142 -6.27 28.23 -2.04
N HIS A 143 -5.91 28.98 -3.09
CA HIS A 143 -6.71 30.07 -3.64
C HIS A 143 -7.10 29.87 -5.11
N ALA A 144 -6.46 28.93 -5.79
CA ALA A 144 -6.73 28.60 -7.18
C ALA A 144 -8.00 27.75 -7.32
N LYS A 145 -8.68 27.85 -8.45
CA LYS A 145 -9.84 27.03 -8.82
C LYS A 145 -9.49 26.07 -9.94
N ARG A 146 -8.72 26.53 -10.93
CA ARG A 146 -8.33 25.75 -12.11
C ARG A 146 -6.82 25.62 -12.21
N GLY A 147 -6.33 24.38 -12.32
CA GLY A 147 -4.93 24.06 -12.49
C GLY A 147 -4.66 23.38 -13.83
N VAL A 148 -3.59 23.80 -14.49
CA VAL A 148 -3.16 23.25 -15.78
C VAL A 148 -1.76 22.67 -15.64
N VAL A 149 -1.57 21.41 -16.06
CA VAL A 149 -0.26 20.79 -16.21
C VAL A 149 0.14 20.79 -17.68
N VAL A 150 1.28 21.38 -17.99
CA VAL A 150 1.89 21.38 -19.33
C VAL A 150 2.85 20.20 -19.44
N GLY A 151 2.43 19.15 -20.14
CA GLY A 151 3.12 17.89 -20.31
C GLY A 151 2.33 16.68 -19.81
N GLY A 152 1.99 15.76 -20.71
CA GLY A 152 1.22 14.55 -20.45
C GLY A 152 2.09 13.29 -20.28
N GLY A 153 3.35 13.46 -19.87
CA GLY A 153 4.26 12.38 -19.51
C GLY A 153 4.05 11.89 -18.08
N LEU A 154 4.96 11.04 -17.59
CA LEU A 154 4.98 10.46 -16.25
C LEU A 154 4.74 11.48 -15.14
N LEU A 155 5.68 12.38 -14.96
CA LEU A 155 5.64 13.41 -13.92
C LEU A 155 4.45 14.36 -14.09
N GLY A 156 4.05 14.64 -15.34
CA GLY A 156 2.90 15.49 -15.63
C GLY A 156 1.59 14.87 -15.12
N LEU A 157 1.39 13.58 -15.32
CA LEU A 157 0.20 12.89 -14.82
C LEU A 157 0.21 12.73 -13.29
N GLU A 158 1.38 12.57 -12.67
CA GLU A 158 1.51 12.62 -11.20
C GLU A 158 1.21 14.02 -10.66
N CYS A 159 1.70 15.06 -11.31
CA CYS A 159 1.38 16.44 -10.99
C CYS A 159 -0.12 16.72 -11.15
N ALA A 160 -0.77 16.23 -12.22
CA ALA A 160 -2.21 16.35 -12.41
C ALA A 160 -2.99 15.68 -11.27
N LYS A 161 -2.51 14.54 -10.77
CA LYS A 161 -3.08 13.93 -9.56
C LYS A 161 -2.97 14.86 -8.36
N ALA A 162 -1.83 15.48 -8.15
CA ALA A 162 -1.61 16.41 -7.05
C ALA A 162 -2.56 17.61 -7.12
N LEU A 163 -2.73 18.24 -8.30
CA LEU A 163 -3.67 19.34 -8.50
C LEU A 163 -5.12 18.93 -8.19
N ARG A 164 -5.53 17.76 -8.69
CA ARG A 164 -6.87 17.22 -8.41
C ARG A 164 -7.07 16.94 -6.91
N ASP A 165 -6.07 16.36 -6.25
CA ASP A 165 -6.14 16.04 -4.83
C ASP A 165 -6.17 17.31 -3.95
N MET A 166 -5.66 18.45 -4.45
CA MET A 166 -5.86 19.79 -3.88
C MET A 166 -7.26 20.37 -4.15
N GLY A 167 -8.09 19.69 -4.94
CA GLY A 167 -9.47 20.11 -5.24
C GLY A 167 -9.62 21.04 -6.44
N LEU A 168 -8.60 21.21 -7.27
CA LEU A 168 -8.62 22.06 -8.46
C LEU A 168 -9.32 21.35 -9.64
N GLU A 169 -10.07 22.10 -10.45
CA GLU A 169 -10.45 21.71 -11.80
C GLU A 169 -9.16 21.52 -12.60
N THR A 170 -8.84 20.26 -12.95
CA THR A 170 -7.51 19.91 -13.43
C THR A 170 -7.51 19.62 -14.92
N HIS A 171 -6.60 20.26 -15.64
CA HIS A 171 -6.37 20.08 -17.06
C HIS A 171 -4.93 19.62 -17.33
N VAL A 172 -4.76 18.78 -18.35
CA VAL A 172 -3.44 18.39 -18.88
C VAL A 172 -3.35 18.86 -20.32
N VAL A 173 -2.36 19.67 -20.62
CA VAL A 173 -2.03 20.16 -21.97
C VAL A 173 -0.79 19.44 -22.48
N GLU A 174 -0.92 18.66 -23.54
CA GLU A 174 0.16 17.87 -24.14
C GLU A 174 0.37 18.28 -25.60
N PHE A 175 1.63 18.55 -25.94
CA PHE A 175 2.05 18.88 -27.30
C PHE A 175 1.93 17.68 -28.25
N ALA A 176 2.28 16.49 -27.78
CA ALA A 176 2.16 15.27 -28.55
C ALA A 176 0.69 14.89 -28.79
N PRO A 177 0.40 14.06 -29.84
CA PRO A 177 -0.97 13.65 -30.15
C PRO A 177 -1.59 12.72 -29.09
N ARG A 178 -0.83 12.25 -28.11
CA ARG A 178 -1.28 11.37 -27.05
C ARG A 178 -0.48 11.55 -25.75
N LEU A 179 -1.07 11.11 -24.65
CA LEU A 179 -0.39 11.03 -23.36
C LEU A 179 0.72 9.97 -23.42
N MET A 180 1.79 10.17 -22.63
CA MET A 180 2.93 9.26 -22.50
C MET A 180 3.47 8.77 -23.84
N ALA A 181 3.61 9.67 -24.81
CA ALA A 181 3.94 9.35 -26.20
C ALA A 181 5.24 8.55 -26.38
N VAL A 182 6.16 8.58 -25.41
CA VAL A 182 7.41 7.80 -25.39
C VAL A 182 7.14 6.35 -24.97
N GLN A 183 6.25 6.13 -24.01
CA GLN A 183 6.03 4.81 -23.39
C GLN A 183 4.91 4.01 -24.05
N VAL A 184 3.89 4.66 -24.60
CA VAL A 184 2.74 3.96 -25.16
C VAL A 184 2.49 4.34 -26.62
N ASP A 185 1.94 3.42 -27.38
CA ASP A 185 1.49 3.64 -28.76
C ASP A 185 0.11 4.30 -28.81
N ASP A 186 -0.46 4.47 -30.01
CA ASP A 186 -1.77 5.14 -30.19
C ASP A 186 -2.91 4.40 -29.48
N GLY A 187 -2.90 3.07 -29.47
CA GLY A 187 -3.89 2.25 -28.78
C GLY A 187 -3.84 2.45 -27.28
N GLY A 188 -2.66 2.32 -26.71
CA GLY A 188 -2.41 2.57 -25.29
C GLY A 188 -2.70 4.01 -24.88
N GLY A 189 -2.32 4.99 -25.72
CA GLY A 189 -2.55 6.42 -25.45
C GLY A 189 -4.04 6.78 -25.42
N ARG A 190 -4.86 6.22 -26.34
CA ARG A 190 -6.33 6.40 -26.31
C ARG A 190 -6.94 5.81 -25.04
N MET A 191 -6.54 4.60 -24.68
CA MET A 191 -7.05 3.94 -23.47
C MET A 191 -6.65 4.69 -22.21
N LEU A 192 -5.40 5.15 -22.13
CA LEU A 192 -4.90 5.95 -21.02
C LEU A 192 -5.70 7.26 -20.89
N ARG A 193 -5.89 7.98 -22.01
CA ARG A 193 -6.67 9.21 -22.02
C ARG A 193 -8.08 9.00 -21.48
N ALA A 194 -8.79 7.98 -21.98
CA ALA A 194 -10.15 7.68 -21.52
C ALA A 194 -10.20 7.41 -19.99
N LYS A 195 -9.21 6.69 -19.46
CA LYS A 195 -9.11 6.45 -18.01
C LYS A 195 -8.80 7.71 -17.19
N ILE A 196 -7.91 8.57 -17.67
CA ILE A 196 -7.56 9.83 -17.00
C ILE A 196 -8.75 10.79 -17.01
N GLU A 197 -9.47 10.90 -18.14
CA GLU A 197 -10.68 11.71 -18.23
C GLU A 197 -11.81 11.17 -17.33
N ALA A 198 -11.96 9.86 -17.21
CA ALA A 198 -12.91 9.24 -16.28
C ALA A 198 -12.59 9.54 -14.80
N LEU A 199 -11.36 9.93 -14.48
CA LEU A 199 -10.94 10.36 -13.15
C LEU A 199 -11.19 11.86 -12.90
N GLY A 200 -11.81 12.59 -13.84
CA GLY A 200 -12.16 13.99 -13.71
C GLY A 200 -11.06 14.96 -14.13
N VAL A 201 -10.08 14.52 -14.91
CA VAL A 201 -9.04 15.38 -15.50
C VAL A 201 -9.34 15.62 -16.97
N THR A 202 -9.37 16.87 -17.40
CA THR A 202 -9.57 17.23 -18.81
C THR A 202 -8.26 17.17 -19.58
N VAL A 203 -8.22 16.40 -20.67
CA VAL A 203 -7.00 16.17 -21.46
C VAL A 203 -7.05 16.86 -22.81
N HIS A 204 -6.05 17.74 -23.06
CA HIS A 204 -5.86 18.46 -24.32
C HIS A 204 -4.57 17.99 -25.00
N THR A 205 -4.68 17.13 -25.99
CA THR A 205 -3.52 16.65 -26.78
C THR A 205 -3.36 17.41 -28.10
N GLY A 206 -2.15 17.43 -28.66
CA GLY A 206 -1.83 18.15 -29.89
C GLY A 206 -1.88 19.68 -29.73
N LYS A 207 -1.71 20.20 -28.52
CA LYS A 207 -1.78 21.63 -28.22
C LYS A 207 -0.40 22.26 -28.16
N ASN A 208 -0.18 23.25 -29.00
CA ASN A 208 1.02 24.08 -29.01
C ASN A 208 0.71 25.45 -28.40
N THR A 209 1.19 25.68 -27.18
CA THR A 209 1.04 26.96 -26.47
C THR A 209 1.93 28.02 -27.12
N LEU A 210 1.36 29.15 -27.52
CA LEU A 210 2.07 30.27 -28.11
C LEU A 210 2.48 31.31 -27.05
N GLU A 211 1.58 31.63 -26.14
CA GLU A 211 1.81 32.63 -25.07
C GLU A 211 0.90 32.38 -23.86
N ILE A 212 1.28 32.98 -22.74
CA ILE A 212 0.49 33.03 -21.51
C ILE A 212 0.31 34.46 -21.14
N VAL A 213 -0.94 34.93 -21.12
CA VAL A 213 -1.35 36.32 -20.87
C VAL A 213 -2.33 36.37 -19.70
N ASP A 214 -2.86 37.57 -19.39
CA ASP A 214 -3.90 37.72 -18.38
C ASP A 214 -5.19 37.02 -18.82
N GLY A 215 -5.81 36.29 -17.91
CA GLY A 215 -7.05 35.53 -18.15
C GLY A 215 -8.30 36.39 -17.97
N GLU A 216 -9.42 35.98 -18.57
CA GLU A 216 -10.74 36.56 -18.35
C GLU A 216 -11.52 35.81 -17.25
N GLU A 217 -11.43 34.45 -17.21
CA GLU A 217 -12.11 33.60 -16.24
C GLU A 217 -11.14 32.96 -15.23
N GLY A 218 -9.85 33.38 -15.24
CA GLY A 218 -8.78 32.92 -14.37
C GLY A 218 -7.64 33.93 -14.38
N THR A 219 -6.61 33.68 -13.58
CA THR A 219 -5.44 34.56 -13.48
C THR A 219 -4.64 34.60 -14.78
N HIS A 220 -4.62 33.50 -15.53
CA HIS A 220 -3.85 33.32 -16.76
C HIS A 220 -4.72 32.80 -17.89
N ARG A 221 -4.37 33.19 -19.11
CA ARG A 221 -4.88 32.60 -20.35
C ARG A 221 -3.74 32.01 -21.15
N MET A 222 -3.81 30.70 -21.43
CA MET A 222 -2.92 30.00 -22.37
C MET A 222 -3.54 30.10 -23.77
N ALA A 223 -2.87 30.74 -24.71
CA ALA A 223 -3.28 30.82 -26.11
C ALA A 223 -2.58 29.70 -26.92
N PHE A 224 -3.34 28.98 -27.74
CA PHE A 224 -2.84 27.86 -28.54
C PHE A 224 -2.73 28.21 -30.03
N ALA A 225 -1.84 27.52 -30.74
CA ALA A 225 -1.59 27.72 -32.17
C ALA A 225 -2.83 27.46 -33.05
N ASP A 226 -3.82 26.70 -32.60
CA ASP A 226 -5.07 26.44 -33.31
C ASP A 226 -6.14 27.52 -33.07
N GLY A 227 -5.81 28.61 -32.36
CA GLY A 227 -6.70 29.73 -32.05
C GLY A 227 -7.60 29.48 -30.83
N SER A 228 -7.55 28.28 -30.21
CA SER A 228 -8.23 28.04 -28.94
C SER A 228 -7.43 28.58 -27.76
N HIS A 229 -8.07 28.69 -26.60
CA HIS A 229 -7.42 29.12 -25.37
C HIS A 229 -7.93 28.31 -24.16
N LEU A 230 -7.21 28.42 -23.04
CA LEU A 230 -7.57 27.84 -21.75
C LEU A 230 -7.20 28.81 -20.63
N ASP A 231 -8.19 29.23 -19.85
CA ASP A 231 -7.96 30.06 -18.68
C ASP A 231 -7.59 29.20 -17.47
N ALA A 232 -6.66 29.64 -16.62
CA ALA A 232 -6.14 28.92 -15.47
C ALA A 232 -5.71 29.86 -14.34
N ASP A 233 -5.72 29.38 -13.11
CA ASP A 233 -5.17 30.10 -11.95
C ASP A 233 -3.75 29.62 -11.61
N MET A 234 -3.44 28.36 -11.92
CA MET A 234 -2.15 27.73 -11.71
C MET A 234 -1.71 27.00 -12.98
N ILE A 235 -0.47 27.19 -13.38
CA ILE A 235 0.14 26.48 -14.52
C ILE A 235 1.42 25.79 -14.03
N VAL A 236 1.54 24.48 -14.24
CA VAL A 236 2.71 23.69 -13.83
C VAL A 236 3.38 23.08 -15.03
N PHE A 237 4.65 23.42 -15.27
CA PHE A 237 5.43 22.86 -16.36
C PHE A 237 6.07 21.53 -15.97
N SER A 238 5.69 20.47 -16.68
CA SER A 238 6.23 19.11 -16.57
C SER A 238 6.48 18.50 -17.95
N ALA A 239 7.05 19.32 -18.86
CA ALA A 239 7.27 19.00 -20.28
C ALA A 239 8.60 18.29 -20.56
N GLY A 240 9.13 17.56 -19.57
CA GLY A 240 10.40 16.83 -19.65
C GLY A 240 11.53 17.46 -18.86
N ILE A 241 12.74 16.93 -19.04
CA ILE A 241 13.94 17.34 -18.31
C ILE A 241 15.08 17.71 -19.26
N ARG A 242 16.05 18.44 -18.73
CA ARG A 242 17.34 18.71 -19.38
C ARG A 242 18.46 18.39 -18.39
N ALA A 243 19.51 17.70 -18.87
CA ALA A 243 20.70 17.44 -18.07
C ALA A 243 21.29 18.77 -17.55
N ARG A 244 21.75 18.80 -16.30
CA ARG A 244 22.49 19.93 -15.74
C ARG A 244 23.97 19.76 -16.02
N ASP A 245 24.36 20.16 -17.23
CA ASP A 245 25.71 20.02 -17.78
C ASP A 245 26.48 21.37 -17.91
N GLU A 246 25.94 22.45 -17.32
CA GLU A 246 26.48 23.79 -17.44
C GLU A 246 27.91 23.92 -16.89
N LEU A 247 28.18 23.31 -15.73
CA LEU A 247 29.51 23.27 -15.12
C LEU A 247 30.53 22.53 -16.02
N ALA A 248 30.11 21.41 -16.58
CA ALA A 248 30.92 20.59 -17.46
C ALA A 248 31.27 21.35 -18.78
N ARG A 249 30.27 22.01 -19.35
CA ARG A 249 30.47 22.88 -20.53
C ARG A 249 31.47 24.00 -20.25
N ALA A 250 31.26 24.69 -19.13
CA ALA A 250 32.06 25.84 -18.74
C ALA A 250 33.53 25.48 -18.49
N CYS A 251 33.81 24.27 -17.98
CA CYS A 251 35.18 23.81 -17.79
C CYS A 251 35.74 23.00 -18.96
N GLY A 252 35.01 22.89 -20.08
CA GLY A 252 35.49 22.26 -21.34
C GLY A 252 35.51 20.73 -21.32
N LEU A 253 34.59 20.08 -20.59
CA LEU A 253 34.34 18.63 -20.72
C LEU A 253 33.47 18.35 -21.96
N ASP A 254 33.60 17.15 -22.50
CA ASP A 254 32.80 16.72 -23.64
C ASP A 254 31.36 16.51 -23.28
N ILE A 255 30.47 16.96 -24.18
CA ILE A 255 29.02 16.92 -23.96
C ILE A 255 28.36 16.07 -25.05
N GLY A 256 27.42 15.25 -24.67
CA GLY A 256 26.64 14.41 -25.57
C GLY A 256 25.82 15.21 -26.58
N PRO A 257 25.41 14.63 -27.71
CA PRO A 257 24.71 15.33 -28.81
C PRO A 257 23.33 15.87 -28.41
N ARG A 258 22.73 15.33 -27.33
CA ARG A 258 21.44 15.78 -26.76
C ARG A 258 21.60 16.49 -25.41
N GLY A 259 22.83 16.94 -25.08
CA GLY A 259 23.22 17.41 -23.77
C GLY A 259 23.68 16.25 -22.87
N GLY A 260 24.07 16.60 -21.64
CA GLY A 260 24.66 15.68 -20.66
C GLY A 260 26.17 15.46 -20.87
N VAL A 261 26.87 15.24 -19.78
CA VAL A 261 28.35 15.05 -19.78
C VAL A 261 28.65 13.69 -20.39
N ALA A 262 29.43 13.67 -21.48
CA ALA A 262 29.82 12.42 -22.15
C ALA A 262 30.69 11.57 -21.22
N ILE A 263 30.34 10.29 -21.08
CA ILE A 263 31.05 9.34 -20.22
C ILE A 263 31.40 8.05 -20.97
N ASP A 264 32.49 7.41 -20.53
CA ASP A 264 32.86 6.05 -20.92
C ASP A 264 32.10 4.98 -20.05
N ASP A 265 32.45 3.69 -20.30
CA ASP A 265 31.85 2.57 -19.54
C ASP A 265 32.24 2.58 -18.05
N ALA A 266 33.32 3.25 -17.65
CA ALA A 266 33.72 3.46 -16.28
C ALA A 266 33.06 4.72 -15.64
N CYS A 267 32.15 5.36 -16.35
CA CYS A 267 31.52 6.66 -15.99
C CYS A 267 32.54 7.82 -15.92
N ARG A 268 33.69 7.73 -16.53
CA ARG A 268 34.70 8.82 -16.65
C ARG A 268 34.29 9.76 -17.75
N THR A 269 34.55 11.03 -17.53
CA THR A 269 34.38 12.07 -18.54
C THR A 269 35.62 12.11 -19.51
N SER A 270 35.71 13.12 -20.36
CA SER A 270 36.91 13.41 -21.12
C SER A 270 38.15 13.82 -20.29
N ASP A 271 37.97 13.91 -18.96
CA ASP A 271 38.99 14.11 -17.95
C ASP A 271 39.08 12.89 -17.04
N ALA A 272 40.26 12.29 -16.91
CA ALA A 272 40.48 11.05 -16.15
C ALA A 272 40.22 11.16 -14.63
N ASP A 273 40.18 12.39 -14.13
CA ASP A 273 39.96 12.67 -12.71
C ASP A 273 38.54 13.12 -12.41
N ILE A 274 37.68 13.20 -13.47
CA ILE A 274 36.29 13.64 -13.34
C ILE A 274 35.33 12.56 -13.84
N TYR A 275 34.39 12.18 -13.01
CA TYR A 275 33.28 11.26 -13.31
C TYR A 275 31.97 12.01 -13.43
N ALA A 276 30.98 11.45 -14.13
CA ALA A 276 29.61 11.95 -14.11
C ALA A 276 28.61 10.79 -13.99
N ILE A 277 27.58 10.96 -13.16
CA ILE A 277 26.58 9.93 -12.86
C ILE A 277 25.16 10.50 -12.82
N GLY A 278 24.18 9.65 -13.16
CA GLY A 278 22.77 10.01 -13.12
C GLY A 278 22.30 10.82 -14.33
N GLU A 279 21.27 11.63 -14.15
CA GLU A 279 20.59 12.36 -15.22
C GLU A 279 21.44 13.47 -15.89
N CYS A 280 22.60 13.84 -15.30
CA CYS A 280 23.53 14.76 -15.93
C CYS A 280 24.52 14.06 -16.89
N ALA A 281 24.65 12.73 -16.83
CA ALA A 281 25.59 11.96 -17.65
C ALA A 281 24.95 11.48 -18.97
N ALA A 282 25.75 11.41 -20.02
CA ALA A 282 25.38 10.88 -21.33
C ALA A 282 26.31 9.73 -21.71
N TRP A 283 25.82 8.49 -21.68
CA TRP A 283 26.52 7.30 -22.11
C TRP A 283 26.10 6.91 -23.53
N ASN A 284 27.04 6.70 -24.40
CA ASN A 284 26.79 6.45 -25.83
C ASN A 284 25.83 7.46 -26.48
N GLY A 285 25.93 8.74 -26.08
CA GLY A 285 25.06 9.82 -26.58
C GLY A 285 23.61 9.82 -26.01
N MET A 286 23.28 8.95 -25.05
CA MET A 286 21.98 8.83 -24.44
C MET A 286 22.03 9.31 -22.99
N VAL A 287 21.06 10.18 -22.63
CA VAL A 287 20.77 10.59 -21.25
C VAL A 287 19.59 9.76 -20.74
N TYR A 288 19.75 9.14 -19.58
CA TYR A 288 18.70 8.33 -18.96
C TYR A 288 17.86 9.20 -18.04
N GLY A 289 16.55 9.26 -18.29
CA GLY A 289 15.59 10.03 -17.47
C GLY A 289 14.93 9.19 -16.38
N LEU A 290 15.62 8.19 -15.85
CA LEU A 290 15.18 7.33 -14.73
C LEU A 290 16.27 7.26 -13.68
N VAL A 291 15.90 7.01 -12.42
CA VAL A 291 16.86 6.94 -11.31
C VAL A 291 17.71 5.67 -11.31
N ALA A 292 17.14 4.52 -11.72
CA ALA A 292 17.81 3.23 -11.67
C ALA A 292 19.15 3.18 -12.46
N PRO A 293 19.24 3.67 -13.71
CA PRO A 293 20.52 3.78 -14.42
C PRO A 293 21.57 4.59 -13.65
N GLY A 294 21.15 5.68 -13.00
CA GLY A 294 22.04 6.49 -12.16
C GLY A 294 22.57 5.74 -10.94
N TYR A 295 21.77 4.83 -10.36
CA TYR A 295 22.23 3.96 -9.28
C TYR A 295 23.27 2.93 -9.75
N ASP A 296 23.11 2.41 -10.97
CA ASP A 296 24.11 1.53 -11.57
C ASP A 296 25.42 2.28 -11.85
N MET A 297 25.36 3.49 -12.39
CA MET A 297 26.51 4.36 -12.57
C MET A 297 27.20 4.66 -11.21
N ALA A 298 26.42 4.92 -10.14
CA ALA A 298 26.97 5.15 -8.81
C ALA A 298 27.72 3.93 -8.27
N ARG A 299 27.22 2.71 -8.51
CA ARG A 299 27.90 1.46 -8.15
C ARG A 299 29.21 1.28 -8.91
N VAL A 300 29.23 1.60 -10.22
CA VAL A 300 30.45 1.55 -11.05
C VAL A 300 31.49 2.52 -10.50
N VAL A 301 31.13 3.77 -10.27
CA VAL A 301 32.05 4.80 -9.76
C VAL A 301 32.53 4.49 -8.34
N ALA A 302 31.67 3.95 -7.47
CA ALA A 302 32.10 3.52 -6.13
C ALA A 302 33.20 2.45 -6.20
N LYS A 303 33.05 1.45 -7.07
CA LYS A 303 34.08 0.43 -7.31
C LYS A 303 35.36 1.00 -7.93
N GLN A 304 35.24 1.98 -8.84
CA GLN A 304 36.41 2.67 -9.42
C GLN A 304 37.21 3.48 -8.38
N LEU A 305 36.52 4.05 -7.37
CA LEU A 305 37.15 4.94 -6.38
C LEU A 305 37.57 4.23 -5.10
N ALA A 306 36.86 3.18 -4.69
CA ALA A 306 37.00 2.51 -3.39
C ALA A 306 37.09 0.98 -3.49
N GLY A 307 36.93 0.38 -4.67
CA GLY A 307 37.09 -1.06 -4.89
C GLY A 307 38.58 -1.48 -4.96
N ASP A 308 38.84 -2.76 -4.87
CA ASP A 308 40.17 -3.29 -5.20
C ASP A 308 40.46 -3.19 -6.73
N ALA A 309 41.69 -3.50 -7.14
CA ALA A 309 42.12 -3.34 -8.54
C ALA A 309 41.29 -4.23 -9.49
N ASP A 310 40.92 -5.43 -9.09
CA ASP A 310 40.14 -6.37 -9.89
C ASP A 310 38.67 -5.92 -10.00
N GLU A 311 38.08 -5.45 -8.89
CA GLU A 311 36.73 -4.89 -8.86
C GLU A 311 36.61 -3.61 -9.71
N ALA A 312 37.60 -2.73 -9.60
CA ALA A 312 37.66 -1.52 -10.42
C ALA A 312 37.81 -1.84 -11.91
N ALA A 313 38.66 -2.82 -12.29
CA ALA A 313 38.84 -3.24 -13.65
C ALA A 313 37.61 -3.92 -14.26
N ALA A 314 36.81 -4.61 -13.44
CA ALA A 314 35.60 -5.30 -13.85
C ALA A 314 34.37 -4.38 -13.88
N ALA A 315 34.41 -3.21 -13.22
CA ALA A 315 33.28 -2.31 -13.09
C ALA A 315 33.03 -1.51 -14.36
N ALA A 316 31.95 -1.83 -15.07
CA ALA A 316 31.54 -1.13 -16.29
C ALA A 316 30.01 -0.92 -16.30
N PHE A 317 29.61 0.25 -16.77
CA PHE A 317 28.22 0.53 -17.10
C PHE A 317 27.93 0.07 -18.52
N ALA A 318 27.03 -0.89 -18.66
CA ALA A 318 26.69 -1.50 -19.96
C ALA A 318 25.35 -1.01 -20.52
N GLY A 319 24.88 0.15 -20.05
CA GLY A 319 23.53 0.66 -20.34
C GLY A 319 22.50 0.15 -19.35
N ALA A 320 21.25 0.58 -19.53
CA ALA A 320 20.15 0.19 -18.68
C ALA A 320 18.88 -0.04 -19.50
N ASP A 321 18.04 -0.97 -19.02
CA ASP A 321 16.69 -1.17 -19.53
C ASP A 321 15.80 0.00 -19.13
N MET A 322 15.05 0.55 -20.09
CA MET A 322 14.15 1.68 -19.91
C MET A 322 12.69 1.25 -19.74
N SER A 323 12.45 -0.03 -19.53
CA SER A 323 11.11 -0.54 -19.25
C SER A 323 10.54 0.05 -17.96
N THR A 324 9.26 0.42 -17.98
CA THR A 324 8.59 1.07 -16.86
C THR A 324 7.27 0.38 -16.53
N LYS A 325 6.99 0.27 -15.25
CA LYS A 325 5.65 -0.08 -14.73
C LYS A 325 5.24 0.94 -13.67
N LEU A 326 4.13 1.60 -13.91
CA LEU A 326 3.66 2.73 -13.14
C LEU A 326 2.19 2.56 -12.79
N LYS A 327 1.81 3.14 -11.67
CA LYS A 327 0.42 3.25 -11.29
C LYS A 327 0.03 4.73 -11.22
N LEU A 328 -0.27 5.31 -12.39
CA LEU A 328 -0.61 6.71 -12.54
C LEU A 328 -2.07 6.95 -12.17
N MET A 329 -2.33 7.78 -11.16
CA MET A 329 -3.70 8.10 -10.71
C MET A 329 -4.57 6.86 -10.45
N GLY A 330 -3.95 5.71 -10.15
CA GLY A 330 -4.66 4.42 -10.00
C GLY A 330 -4.75 3.59 -11.28
N VAL A 331 -4.32 4.10 -12.42
CA VAL A 331 -4.26 3.38 -13.70
C VAL A 331 -2.91 2.68 -13.85
N ASP A 332 -2.92 1.36 -14.06
CA ASP A 332 -1.71 0.62 -14.40
C ASP A 332 -1.27 0.93 -15.82
N VAL A 333 -0.02 1.37 -15.98
CA VAL A 333 0.63 1.61 -17.29
C VAL A 333 1.99 0.93 -17.28
N ALA A 334 2.29 0.15 -18.30
CA ALA A 334 3.59 -0.49 -18.44
C ALA A 334 4.08 -0.46 -19.88
N SER A 335 5.38 -0.29 -20.03
CA SER A 335 6.11 -0.30 -21.29
C SER A 335 7.35 -1.14 -21.14
N ILE A 336 7.62 -2.02 -22.09
CA ILE A 336 8.78 -2.92 -22.11
C ILE A 336 9.47 -2.76 -23.46
N GLY A 337 10.78 -2.55 -23.43
CA GLY A 337 11.64 -2.55 -24.62
C GLY A 337 11.13 -1.72 -25.80
N ASP A 338 11.09 -2.29 -27.01
CA ASP A 338 10.53 -1.66 -28.21
C ASP A 338 8.99 -1.63 -28.19
N ALA A 339 8.43 -0.77 -27.36
CA ALA A 339 6.98 -0.60 -27.18
C ALA A 339 6.27 -0.17 -28.48
N HIS A 340 6.97 0.53 -29.36
CA HIS A 340 6.41 1.06 -30.61
C HIS A 340 6.49 0.08 -31.77
N GLY A 341 7.30 -0.97 -31.70
CA GLY A 341 7.52 -1.92 -32.79
C GLY A 341 8.34 -1.33 -33.95
N THR A 342 9.38 -0.58 -33.60
CA THR A 342 10.28 0.07 -34.57
C THR A 342 11.35 -0.89 -35.10
N THR A 343 11.56 -2.01 -34.44
CA THR A 343 12.50 -3.05 -34.87
C THR A 343 12.04 -3.66 -36.18
N ALA A 344 12.93 -3.62 -37.20
CA ALA A 344 12.61 -4.12 -38.53
C ALA A 344 12.17 -5.61 -38.49
N GLY A 345 11.07 -5.93 -39.18
CA GLY A 345 10.51 -7.28 -39.24
C GLY A 345 9.69 -7.69 -38.04
N SER A 346 9.57 -6.84 -37.00
CA SER A 346 8.76 -7.18 -35.84
C SER A 346 7.28 -7.37 -36.19
N ARG A 347 6.62 -8.29 -35.46
CA ARG A 347 5.18 -8.55 -35.53
C ARG A 347 4.54 -8.11 -34.23
N THR A 348 3.24 -7.78 -34.29
CA THR A 348 2.51 -7.31 -33.11
C THR A 348 1.26 -8.15 -32.86
N TYR A 349 1.01 -8.44 -31.59
CA TYR A 349 -0.28 -8.95 -31.09
C TYR A 349 -0.92 -7.87 -30.24
N GLN A 350 -2.22 -7.60 -30.44
CA GLN A 350 -2.91 -6.55 -29.71
C GLN A 350 -4.20 -7.11 -29.14
N TYR A 351 -4.49 -6.70 -27.90
CA TYR A 351 -5.77 -6.92 -27.24
C TYR A 351 -6.30 -5.59 -26.71
N ALA A 352 -7.53 -5.27 -27.07
CA ALA A 352 -8.23 -4.09 -26.58
C ALA A 352 -9.63 -4.48 -26.09
N ASP A 353 -9.96 -4.07 -24.86
CA ASP A 353 -11.29 -4.23 -24.26
C ASP A 353 -11.79 -2.86 -23.81
N GLU A 354 -12.64 -2.24 -24.64
CA GLU A 354 -13.22 -0.92 -24.38
C GLU A 354 -14.11 -0.92 -23.12
N ARG A 355 -14.79 -2.03 -22.81
CA ARG A 355 -15.66 -2.16 -21.65
C ARG A 355 -14.87 -2.19 -20.36
N ARG A 356 -13.78 -2.98 -20.30
CA ARG A 356 -12.87 -3.09 -19.15
C ARG A 356 -11.83 -1.99 -19.15
N GLN A 357 -11.73 -1.23 -20.23
CA GLN A 357 -10.70 -0.23 -20.48
C GLN A 357 -9.29 -0.80 -20.30
N VAL A 358 -9.01 -1.91 -21.00
CA VAL A 358 -7.71 -2.60 -20.99
C VAL A 358 -7.14 -2.62 -22.40
N TYR A 359 -5.88 -2.24 -22.51
CA TYR A 359 -5.11 -2.37 -23.76
C TYR A 359 -3.80 -3.09 -23.46
N LYS A 360 -3.47 -4.11 -24.27
CA LYS A 360 -2.21 -4.86 -24.21
C LYS A 360 -1.67 -5.10 -25.60
N LYS A 361 -0.36 -4.93 -25.76
CA LYS A 361 0.33 -5.19 -27.04
C LYS A 361 1.65 -5.92 -26.75
N LEU A 362 1.95 -6.92 -27.56
CA LEU A 362 3.27 -7.53 -27.66
C LEU A 362 3.91 -7.14 -28.98
N VAL A 363 5.20 -6.88 -28.95
CA VAL A 363 6.07 -6.73 -30.11
C VAL A 363 7.04 -7.90 -30.10
N VAL A 364 6.95 -8.77 -31.10
CA VAL A 364 7.76 -9.99 -31.19
C VAL A 364 8.63 -9.98 -32.43
N SER A 365 9.69 -10.79 -32.44
CA SER A 365 10.56 -10.99 -33.58
C SER A 365 9.80 -11.49 -34.81
N ASP A 366 10.38 -11.37 -35.99
CA ASP A 366 9.80 -11.85 -37.27
C ASP A 366 9.54 -13.36 -37.26
N CYS A 367 10.39 -14.12 -36.56
CA CYS A 367 10.20 -15.57 -36.37
C CYS A 367 9.19 -15.91 -35.27
N GLY A 368 8.66 -14.93 -34.55
CA GLY A 368 7.68 -15.12 -33.46
C GLY A 368 8.24 -15.65 -32.15
N LYS A 369 9.56 -15.90 -32.06
CA LYS A 369 10.15 -16.61 -30.92
C LYS A 369 10.58 -15.72 -29.76
N PHE A 370 10.86 -14.45 -29.98
CA PHE A 370 11.41 -13.57 -28.95
C PHE A 370 10.61 -12.30 -28.80
N LEU A 371 10.45 -11.85 -27.54
CA LEU A 371 9.82 -10.59 -27.22
C LEU A 371 10.81 -9.45 -27.42
N HIS A 372 10.42 -8.43 -28.21
CA HIS A 372 11.14 -7.19 -28.38
C HIS A 372 10.59 -6.07 -27.51
N GLY A 373 9.28 -6.10 -27.22
CA GLY A 373 8.65 -5.10 -26.40
C GLY A 373 7.19 -5.40 -26.07
N ALA A 374 6.62 -4.61 -25.17
CA ALA A 374 5.20 -4.70 -24.83
C ALA A 374 4.67 -3.36 -24.32
N VAL A 375 3.36 -3.14 -24.49
CA VAL A 375 2.60 -2.02 -23.90
C VAL A 375 1.41 -2.60 -23.16
N MET A 376 1.15 -2.11 -21.94
CA MET A 376 -0.04 -2.49 -21.17
C MET A 376 -0.63 -1.24 -20.50
N VAL A 377 -1.95 -1.05 -20.65
CA VAL A 377 -2.71 0.04 -20.02
C VAL A 377 -3.98 -0.53 -19.40
N GLY A 378 -4.23 -0.19 -18.15
CA GLY A 378 -5.38 -0.61 -17.37
C GLY A 378 -5.19 -1.92 -16.59
N ASP A 379 -4.40 -2.84 -17.14
CA ASP A 379 -3.98 -4.07 -16.49
C ASP A 379 -2.56 -4.40 -16.95
N ALA A 380 -1.61 -4.44 -16.02
CA ALA A 380 -0.21 -4.74 -16.25
C ALA A 380 0.28 -5.92 -15.38
N ALA A 381 -0.58 -6.91 -15.16
CA ALA A 381 -0.26 -8.07 -14.33
C ALA A 381 0.90 -8.88 -14.90
N GLU A 382 1.01 -8.99 -16.22
CA GLU A 382 2.01 -9.80 -16.91
C GLU A 382 3.38 -9.09 -17.04
N TYR A 383 3.51 -7.83 -16.62
CA TYR A 383 4.73 -7.04 -16.79
C TYR A 383 6.00 -7.77 -16.36
N GLY A 384 5.99 -8.35 -15.15
CA GLY A 384 7.19 -9.02 -14.63
C GLY A 384 7.62 -10.22 -15.47
N THR A 385 6.67 -11.01 -15.93
CA THR A 385 6.92 -12.18 -16.79
C THR A 385 7.44 -11.76 -18.17
N LEU A 386 6.77 -10.78 -18.80
CA LEU A 386 7.15 -10.30 -20.12
C LEU A 386 8.52 -9.61 -20.11
N LEU A 387 8.81 -8.83 -19.05
CA LEU A 387 10.12 -8.22 -18.87
C LEU A 387 11.24 -9.28 -18.80
N GLN A 388 11.05 -10.33 -18.01
CA GLN A 388 12.03 -11.42 -17.92
C GLN A 388 12.18 -12.18 -19.23
N MET A 389 11.11 -12.37 -20.00
CA MET A 389 11.18 -12.96 -21.34
C MET A 389 12.04 -12.12 -22.27
N MET A 390 11.88 -10.80 -22.27
CA MET A 390 12.66 -9.91 -23.11
C MET A 390 14.14 -9.86 -22.67
N LEU A 391 14.39 -9.56 -21.40
CA LEU A 391 15.76 -9.38 -20.87
C LEU A 391 16.62 -10.63 -21.02
N ASN A 392 16.04 -11.81 -20.80
CA ASN A 392 16.76 -13.08 -20.83
C ASN A 392 16.62 -13.83 -22.16
N ARG A 393 15.98 -13.21 -23.17
CA ARG A 393 15.74 -13.81 -24.50
C ARG A 393 15.11 -15.19 -24.41
N ILE A 394 14.11 -15.35 -23.53
CA ILE A 394 13.38 -16.60 -23.36
C ILE A 394 12.46 -16.79 -24.57
N GLU A 395 12.47 -17.97 -25.18
CA GLU A 395 11.57 -18.28 -26.28
C GLU A 395 10.11 -18.17 -25.84
N LEU A 396 9.31 -17.48 -26.63
CA LEU A 396 7.88 -17.34 -26.45
C LEU A 396 7.18 -18.67 -26.74
N PRO A 397 6.02 -18.91 -26.11
CA PRO A 397 5.18 -20.06 -26.47
C PRO A 397 4.76 -19.96 -27.94
N GLU A 398 4.35 -21.09 -28.53
CA GLU A 398 3.89 -21.18 -29.93
C GLU A 398 2.78 -20.19 -30.29
N SER A 399 1.95 -19.86 -29.29
CA SER A 399 0.86 -18.86 -29.38
C SER A 399 1.09 -17.75 -28.37
N PRO A 400 1.93 -16.74 -28.70
CA PRO A 400 2.30 -15.66 -27.78
C PRO A 400 1.13 -14.78 -27.33
N GLU A 401 0.07 -14.70 -28.12
CA GLU A 401 -1.14 -13.93 -27.83
C GLU A 401 -1.80 -14.34 -26.50
N PHE A 402 -1.68 -15.61 -26.08
CA PHE A 402 -2.21 -16.07 -24.81
C PHE A 402 -1.53 -15.47 -23.58
N LEU A 403 -0.35 -14.85 -23.76
CA LEU A 403 0.29 -14.11 -22.68
C LEU A 403 -0.48 -12.84 -22.28
N ILE A 404 -1.26 -12.26 -23.21
CA ILE A 404 -1.99 -11.00 -22.99
C ILE A 404 -3.51 -11.14 -23.08
N LEU A 405 -4.03 -12.22 -23.68
CA LEU A 405 -5.45 -12.46 -23.74
C LEU A 405 -6.02 -12.82 -22.37
N PRO A 406 -7.25 -12.37 -22.04
CA PRO A 406 -8.00 -12.93 -20.93
C PRO A 406 -8.31 -14.39 -21.25
N LEU A 407 -7.98 -15.28 -20.34
CA LEU A 407 -8.33 -16.69 -20.51
C LEU A 407 -9.82 -16.89 -20.20
N SER A 408 -10.48 -17.74 -20.96
CA SER A 408 -11.77 -18.30 -20.58
C SER A 408 -11.60 -19.16 -19.32
N ASP A 409 -12.65 -19.21 -18.50
CA ASP A 409 -12.65 -19.92 -17.22
C ASP A 409 -12.03 -21.34 -17.36
N GLY A 410 -11.00 -21.62 -16.57
CA GLY A 410 -10.33 -22.91 -16.48
C GLY A 410 -9.03 -23.10 -17.28
N ALA A 411 -8.61 -22.15 -18.12
CA ALA A 411 -7.34 -22.25 -18.84
C ALA A 411 -6.22 -21.55 -18.05
N ALA A 412 -5.17 -22.28 -17.67
CA ALA A 412 -3.98 -21.69 -17.05
C ALA A 412 -3.20 -20.83 -18.07
N LYS A 413 -2.84 -19.59 -17.72
CA LYS A 413 -1.88 -18.81 -18.52
C LYS A 413 -0.57 -19.62 -18.61
N PRO A 414 0.10 -19.64 -19.77
CA PRO A 414 1.42 -20.21 -19.87
C PRO A 414 2.34 -19.44 -18.90
N ALA A 415 2.48 -19.98 -17.69
CA ALA A 415 3.41 -19.44 -16.70
C ALA A 415 4.79 -20.00 -17.01
N ILE A 416 5.77 -19.15 -17.20
CA ILE A 416 7.16 -19.56 -17.12
C ILE A 416 7.40 -19.92 -15.67
N GLY A 417 7.63 -21.21 -15.40
CA GLY A 417 8.12 -21.64 -14.09
C GLY A 417 9.43 -20.91 -13.77
N VAL A 418 9.64 -20.53 -12.51
CA VAL A 418 10.90 -19.90 -12.07
C VAL A 418 12.14 -20.71 -12.42
N ASP A 419 11.97 -22.01 -12.66
CA ASP A 419 13.04 -22.92 -13.09
C ASP A 419 13.52 -22.66 -14.51
N ALA A 420 12.69 -22.09 -15.39
CA ALA A 420 13.05 -21.73 -16.75
C ALA A 420 13.86 -20.41 -16.84
N LEU A 421 13.92 -19.65 -15.74
CA LEU A 421 14.74 -18.42 -15.71
C LEU A 421 16.21 -18.80 -15.61
N PRO A 422 17.09 -18.21 -16.44
CA PRO A 422 18.54 -18.38 -16.32
C PRO A 422 19.05 -17.95 -14.93
N GLU A 423 20.14 -18.56 -14.46
CA GLU A 423 20.73 -18.18 -13.16
C GLU A 423 21.17 -16.73 -13.09
N GLY A 424 21.66 -16.17 -14.20
CA GLY A 424 22.01 -14.75 -14.32
C GLY A 424 20.82 -13.80 -14.51
N ALA A 425 19.57 -14.30 -14.54
CA ALA A 425 18.40 -13.46 -14.76
C ALA A 425 18.29 -12.36 -13.70
N GLN A 426 18.22 -11.11 -14.11
CA GLN A 426 18.03 -9.96 -13.22
C GLN A 426 16.59 -9.92 -12.69
N ILE A 427 16.40 -10.23 -11.42
CA ILE A 427 15.08 -10.31 -10.78
C ILE A 427 14.68 -8.98 -10.18
N CYS A 428 15.61 -8.27 -9.55
CA CYS A 428 15.37 -6.94 -8.98
C CYS A 428 16.24 -5.91 -9.71
N SER A 429 15.65 -5.15 -10.61
CA SER A 429 16.39 -4.12 -11.39
C SER A 429 16.83 -2.95 -10.49
N CYS A 430 16.02 -2.54 -9.51
CA CYS A 430 16.37 -1.43 -8.62
C CYS A 430 17.64 -1.71 -7.78
N ASN A 431 17.86 -2.96 -7.39
CA ASN A 431 18.99 -3.35 -6.54
C ASN A 431 19.93 -4.33 -7.24
N ASN A 432 19.79 -4.51 -8.57
CA ASN A 432 20.62 -5.36 -9.43
C ASN A 432 20.83 -6.78 -8.86
N VAL A 433 19.73 -7.43 -8.43
CA VAL A 433 19.78 -8.76 -7.83
C VAL A 433 19.36 -9.81 -8.85
N SER A 434 20.25 -10.77 -9.08
CA SER A 434 20.02 -11.91 -9.99
C SER A 434 19.29 -13.06 -9.29
N LYS A 435 18.78 -14.02 -10.10
CA LYS A 435 18.23 -15.29 -9.60
C LYS A 435 19.26 -16.05 -8.79
N SER A 436 20.50 -16.18 -9.29
CA SER A 436 21.60 -16.89 -8.61
C SER A 436 21.89 -16.30 -7.23
N GLN A 437 21.87 -14.98 -7.07
CA GLN A 437 22.05 -14.32 -5.77
C GLN A 437 20.92 -14.63 -4.79
N ILE A 438 19.67 -14.69 -5.28
CA ILE A 438 18.53 -15.12 -4.45
C ILE A 438 18.68 -16.58 -4.06
N CYS A 439 19.03 -17.46 -5.01
CA CYS A 439 19.24 -18.89 -4.74
C CYS A 439 20.41 -19.11 -3.77
N ALA A 440 21.52 -18.40 -3.93
CA ALA A 440 22.65 -18.45 -3.00
C ALA A 440 22.26 -17.99 -1.60
N ALA A 441 21.54 -16.87 -1.47
CA ALA A 441 21.07 -16.40 -0.19
C ALA A 441 20.11 -17.41 0.50
N VAL A 442 19.28 -18.12 -0.27
CA VAL A 442 18.44 -19.21 0.25
C VAL A 442 19.31 -20.36 0.72
N ALA A 443 20.36 -20.73 -0.03
CA ALA A 443 21.31 -21.78 0.35
C ALA A 443 22.07 -21.43 1.65
N ASP A 444 22.37 -20.15 1.84
CA ASP A 444 23.01 -19.60 3.06
C ASP A 444 22.02 -19.41 4.22
N GLY A 445 20.77 -19.86 4.08
CA GLY A 445 19.79 -19.89 5.17
C GLY A 445 18.76 -18.74 5.18
N ALA A 446 18.70 -17.89 4.17
CA ALA A 446 17.66 -16.86 4.04
C ALA A 446 16.32 -17.46 3.58
N THR A 447 15.65 -18.19 4.46
CA THR A 447 14.41 -18.94 4.19
C THR A 447 13.13 -18.11 4.36
N SER A 448 13.24 -16.81 4.54
CA SER A 448 12.09 -15.89 4.61
C SER A 448 12.28 -14.67 3.70
N LEU A 449 11.17 -14.11 3.24
CA LEU A 449 11.22 -12.90 2.41
C LEU A 449 11.91 -11.72 3.13
N GLY A 450 11.74 -11.62 4.45
CA GLY A 450 12.43 -10.60 5.26
C GLY A 450 13.94 -10.79 5.26
N ALA A 451 14.42 -12.01 5.48
CA ALA A 451 15.84 -12.36 5.42
C ALA A 451 16.43 -12.10 4.02
N LEU A 452 15.72 -12.52 2.95
CA LEU A 452 16.15 -12.24 1.58
C LEU A 452 16.24 -10.74 1.27
N LYS A 453 15.29 -9.95 1.73
CA LYS A 453 15.33 -8.48 1.60
C LYS A 453 16.54 -7.90 2.30
N SER A 454 16.84 -8.38 3.51
CA SER A 454 17.96 -7.87 4.31
C SER A 454 19.33 -8.22 3.71
N CYS A 455 19.52 -9.44 3.18
CA CYS A 455 20.82 -9.86 2.65
C CYS A 455 21.04 -9.53 1.17
N THR A 456 19.97 -9.46 0.36
CA THR A 456 20.11 -9.20 -1.09
C THR A 456 19.66 -7.79 -1.50
N GLY A 457 18.88 -7.10 -0.69
CA GLY A 457 18.20 -5.85 -1.05
C GLY A 457 17.02 -6.03 -2.01
N ALA A 458 16.71 -7.25 -2.48
CA ALA A 458 15.62 -7.48 -3.42
C ALA A 458 14.27 -7.08 -2.82
N GLY A 459 13.52 -6.23 -3.53
CA GLY A 459 12.18 -5.82 -3.11
C GLY A 459 12.14 -4.77 -1.99
N THR A 460 13.25 -4.12 -1.68
CA THR A 460 13.33 -3.03 -0.68
C THR A 460 12.98 -1.66 -1.27
N SER A 461 13.14 -1.45 -2.58
CA SER A 461 12.83 -0.19 -3.27
C SER A 461 11.38 -0.20 -3.81
N CYS A 462 11.16 -0.37 -5.13
CA CYS A 462 9.82 -0.30 -5.74
C CYS A 462 8.89 -1.47 -5.40
N GLY A 463 9.41 -2.58 -4.87
CA GLY A 463 8.63 -3.77 -4.49
C GLY A 463 8.08 -4.60 -5.66
N GLY A 464 8.27 -4.19 -6.90
CA GLY A 464 7.70 -4.86 -8.08
C GLY A 464 8.18 -6.30 -8.28
N CYS A 465 9.39 -6.64 -7.81
CA CYS A 465 9.98 -7.98 -7.91
C CYS A 465 9.53 -8.93 -6.80
N VAL A 466 8.88 -8.47 -5.72
CA VAL A 466 8.55 -9.29 -4.54
C VAL A 466 7.78 -10.57 -4.86
N PRO A 467 6.77 -10.60 -5.75
CA PRO A 467 6.09 -11.84 -6.12
C PRO A 467 7.06 -12.88 -6.73
N LEU A 468 7.93 -12.44 -7.64
CA LEU A 468 8.88 -13.31 -8.32
C LEU A 468 9.99 -13.80 -7.37
N VAL A 469 10.53 -12.91 -6.54
CA VAL A 469 11.49 -13.26 -5.46
C VAL A 469 10.91 -14.34 -4.55
N THR A 470 9.66 -14.22 -4.16
CA THR A 470 8.97 -15.21 -3.31
C THR A 470 8.82 -16.56 -4.02
N GLN A 471 8.52 -16.55 -5.31
CA GLN A 471 8.40 -17.79 -6.09
C GLN A 471 9.76 -18.51 -6.23
N ILE A 472 10.83 -17.75 -6.54
CA ILE A 472 12.20 -18.28 -6.63
C ILE A 472 12.64 -18.86 -5.29
N MET A 473 12.42 -18.13 -4.18
CA MET A 473 12.72 -18.60 -2.83
C MET A 473 12.04 -19.95 -2.55
N LYS A 474 10.75 -20.06 -2.80
CA LYS A 474 9.99 -21.30 -2.56
C LYS A 474 10.46 -22.45 -3.45
N ALA A 475 10.76 -22.18 -4.72
CA ALA A 475 11.28 -23.18 -5.65
C ALA A 475 12.65 -23.69 -5.22
N GLU A 476 13.55 -22.79 -4.81
CA GLU A 476 14.89 -23.15 -4.37
C GLU A 476 14.88 -23.91 -3.03
N MET A 477 14.05 -23.48 -2.07
CA MET A 477 13.83 -24.21 -0.83
C MET A 477 13.34 -25.65 -1.11
N LYS A 478 12.42 -25.81 -2.07
CA LYS A 478 11.93 -27.13 -2.48
C LYS A 478 13.02 -28.00 -3.11
N LYS A 479 13.90 -27.43 -3.97
CA LYS A 479 15.05 -28.13 -4.57
C LYS A 479 16.04 -28.63 -3.53
N GLN A 480 16.27 -27.83 -2.49
CA GLN A 480 17.20 -28.15 -1.40
C GLN A 480 16.59 -29.09 -0.35
N GLY A 481 15.35 -29.55 -0.55
CA GLY A 481 14.64 -30.39 0.41
C GLY A 481 14.29 -29.66 1.72
N LEU A 482 14.46 -28.32 1.73
CA LEU A 482 14.03 -27.47 2.83
C LEU A 482 12.51 -27.39 2.77
N ALA A 483 11.84 -27.79 3.85
CA ALA A 483 10.41 -27.59 3.95
C ALA A 483 10.10 -26.10 3.79
N VAL A 484 9.18 -25.76 2.89
CA VAL A 484 8.63 -24.40 2.84
C VAL A 484 8.02 -24.15 4.21
N ASN A 485 8.67 -23.33 5.00
CA ASN A 485 8.33 -23.17 6.41
C ASN A 485 7.04 -22.34 6.52
N ASN A 486 5.91 -23.02 6.56
CA ASN A 486 4.61 -22.43 6.90
C ASN A 486 4.36 -22.45 8.42
N HIS A 487 5.40 -22.68 9.22
CA HIS A 487 5.30 -22.70 10.67
C HIS A 487 4.73 -21.39 11.21
N LEU A 488 3.85 -21.47 12.19
CA LEU A 488 3.25 -20.30 12.82
C LEU A 488 4.33 -19.41 13.46
N CYS A 489 5.30 -20.05 14.14
CA CYS A 489 6.46 -19.39 14.76
C CYS A 489 7.50 -20.47 15.17
N GLU A 490 8.58 -20.06 15.82
CA GLU A 490 9.63 -20.96 16.35
C GLU A 490 9.13 -21.97 17.39
N HIS A 491 8.01 -21.68 18.08
CA HIS A 491 7.46 -22.55 19.13
C HIS A 491 6.60 -23.68 18.57
N PHE A 492 6.03 -23.53 17.37
CA PHE A 492 5.21 -24.53 16.71
C PHE A 492 5.72 -24.85 15.32
N PRO A 493 6.21 -26.09 15.06
CA PRO A 493 6.60 -26.56 13.74
C PRO A 493 5.37 -26.91 12.87
N HIS A 494 4.32 -26.12 13.00
CA HIS A 494 3.02 -26.29 12.34
C HIS A 494 2.50 -24.95 11.84
N SER A 495 1.83 -24.97 10.70
CA SER A 495 1.04 -23.85 10.20
C SER A 495 -0.21 -23.63 11.08
N ARG A 496 -0.86 -22.46 10.93
CA ARG A 496 -2.15 -22.23 11.60
C ARG A 496 -3.20 -23.29 11.24
N GLN A 497 -3.23 -23.70 9.98
CA GLN A 497 -4.17 -24.71 9.47
C GLN A 497 -3.93 -26.07 10.12
N GLU A 498 -2.68 -26.50 10.21
CA GLU A 498 -2.32 -27.76 10.85
C GLU A 498 -2.64 -27.73 12.36
N LEU A 499 -2.35 -26.64 13.05
CA LEU A 499 -2.73 -26.48 14.46
C LEU A 499 -4.24 -26.51 14.66
N PHE A 500 -5.02 -25.91 13.76
CA PHE A 500 -6.48 -26.01 13.80
C PHE A 500 -6.95 -27.46 13.69
N HIS A 501 -6.35 -28.21 12.76
CA HIS A 501 -6.65 -29.62 12.57
C HIS A 501 -6.29 -30.47 13.79
N LEU A 502 -5.09 -30.28 14.36
CA LEU A 502 -4.65 -30.99 15.57
C LEU A 502 -5.57 -30.69 16.77
N ILE A 503 -5.93 -29.46 16.99
CA ILE A 503 -6.87 -29.05 18.05
C ILE A 503 -8.20 -29.80 17.93
N ARG A 504 -8.74 -29.94 16.73
CA ARG A 504 -10.01 -30.62 16.49
C ARG A 504 -9.91 -32.14 16.66
N VAL A 505 -8.91 -32.75 16.02
CA VAL A 505 -8.76 -34.22 16.03
C VAL A 505 -8.46 -34.72 17.44
N GLU A 506 -7.55 -34.04 18.15
CA GLU A 506 -7.16 -34.45 19.51
C GLU A 506 -8.04 -33.83 20.60
N ARG A 507 -9.01 -33.00 20.23
CA ARG A 507 -9.91 -32.30 21.15
C ARG A 507 -9.17 -31.48 22.22
N ILE A 508 -8.09 -30.82 21.82
CA ILE A 508 -7.25 -30.00 22.67
C ILE A 508 -8.03 -28.74 23.07
N THR A 509 -8.12 -28.45 24.36
CA THR A 509 -8.89 -27.32 24.88
C THR A 509 -8.03 -26.22 25.49
N THR A 510 -6.71 -26.41 25.66
CA THR A 510 -5.82 -25.42 26.26
C THR A 510 -4.56 -25.18 25.43
N PHE A 511 -4.01 -23.96 25.53
CA PHE A 511 -2.74 -23.61 24.92
C PHE A 511 -1.58 -24.46 25.46
N GLY A 512 -1.58 -24.70 26.79
CA GLY A 512 -0.54 -25.48 27.45
C GLY A 512 -0.51 -26.94 26.98
N GLU A 513 -1.67 -27.56 26.77
CA GLU A 513 -1.77 -28.91 26.24
C GLU A 513 -1.25 -28.97 24.76
N LEU A 514 -1.67 -28.02 23.94
CA LEU A 514 -1.19 -27.92 22.56
C LEU A 514 0.32 -27.73 22.50
N LEU A 515 0.87 -26.83 23.34
CA LEU A 515 2.29 -26.56 23.40
C LEU A 515 3.08 -27.79 23.87
N ALA A 516 2.57 -28.51 24.88
CA ALA A 516 3.23 -29.72 25.40
C ALA A 516 3.27 -30.88 24.40
N LYS A 517 2.21 -31.04 23.58
CA LYS A 517 2.10 -32.12 22.60
C LYS A 517 2.80 -31.81 21.27
N HIS A 518 2.65 -30.59 20.78
CA HIS A 518 2.98 -30.19 19.41
C HIS A 518 3.90 -28.98 19.31
N GLY A 519 4.35 -28.45 20.44
CA GLY A 519 5.18 -27.25 20.47
C GLY A 519 6.44 -27.40 21.31
N ARG A 520 7.11 -26.27 21.55
CA ARG A 520 8.29 -26.18 22.41
C ARG A 520 8.38 -24.78 23.09
N GLY A 521 9.10 -24.71 24.21
CA GLY A 521 9.29 -23.46 24.93
C GLY A 521 8.04 -22.98 25.66
N LEU A 522 7.85 -21.64 25.76
CA LEU A 522 6.77 -21.01 26.53
C LEU A 522 5.75 -20.25 25.68
N GLY A 523 5.94 -20.27 24.35
CA GLY A 523 5.11 -19.48 23.41
C GLY A 523 5.53 -18.02 23.31
N CYS A 524 5.07 -17.32 22.28
CA CYS A 524 5.37 -15.91 21.98
C CYS A 524 4.12 -15.13 21.58
N ASP A 525 4.28 -13.83 21.34
CA ASP A 525 3.21 -12.91 20.90
C ASP A 525 2.62 -13.22 19.52
N VAL A 526 3.20 -14.19 18.79
CA VAL A 526 2.65 -14.70 17.53
C VAL A 526 1.72 -15.88 17.78
N CYS A 527 2.20 -16.93 18.48
CA CYS A 527 1.44 -18.17 18.65
C CYS A 527 0.34 -18.05 19.71
N LYS A 528 0.54 -17.31 20.80
CA LYS A 528 -0.46 -17.14 21.84
C LYS A 528 -1.79 -16.61 21.28
N PRO A 529 -1.85 -15.41 20.63
CA PRO A 529 -3.10 -14.91 20.10
C PRO A 529 -3.60 -15.69 18.86
N ALA A 530 -2.72 -16.36 18.11
CA ALA A 530 -3.14 -17.20 17.00
C ALA A 530 -3.86 -18.47 17.49
N VAL A 531 -3.30 -19.17 18.48
CA VAL A 531 -3.92 -20.35 19.09
C VAL A 531 -5.17 -19.96 19.87
N ALA A 532 -5.13 -18.81 20.59
CA ALA A 532 -6.33 -18.26 21.23
C ALA A 532 -7.47 -18.05 20.22
N GLY A 533 -7.17 -17.51 19.06
CA GLY A 533 -8.14 -17.36 17.97
C GLY A 533 -8.68 -18.69 17.43
N ILE A 534 -7.84 -19.75 17.33
CA ILE A 534 -8.28 -21.08 16.91
C ILE A 534 -9.20 -21.68 17.97
N LEU A 535 -8.77 -21.68 19.21
CA LEU A 535 -9.57 -22.23 20.33
C LEU A 535 -10.90 -21.49 20.48
N ALA A 536 -10.92 -20.17 20.33
CA ALA A 536 -12.14 -19.38 20.33
C ALA A 536 -13.05 -19.65 19.12
N SER A 537 -12.52 -20.09 17.99
CA SER A 537 -13.31 -20.54 16.83
C SER A 537 -13.94 -21.92 17.05
N CYS A 538 -13.32 -22.73 17.90
CA CYS A 538 -13.82 -24.08 18.25
C CYS A 538 -14.70 -24.09 19.50
N PHE A 539 -14.44 -23.18 20.45
CA PHE A 539 -15.06 -23.16 21.78
C PHE A 539 -15.42 -21.72 22.17
N ASN A 540 -16.69 -21.37 22.15
CA ASN A 540 -17.18 -19.99 22.39
C ASN A 540 -16.77 -19.39 23.74
N GLU A 541 -16.69 -20.18 24.80
CA GLU A 541 -16.34 -19.71 26.16
C GLU A 541 -14.83 -19.46 26.36
N PHE A 542 -14.01 -19.78 25.38
CA PHE A 542 -12.57 -19.73 25.53
C PHE A 542 -12.02 -18.34 25.90
N VAL A 543 -12.54 -17.28 25.27
CA VAL A 543 -12.06 -15.90 25.46
C VAL A 543 -12.15 -15.44 26.92
N LEU A 544 -13.17 -15.87 27.66
CA LEU A 544 -13.45 -15.43 29.03
C LEU A 544 -12.80 -16.28 30.10
N LYS A 545 -12.22 -17.43 29.77
CA LYS A 545 -11.53 -18.29 30.75
C LYS A 545 -10.31 -17.59 31.34
N LYS A 546 -10.17 -17.61 32.66
CA LYS A 546 -9.09 -16.94 33.39
C LYS A 546 -7.70 -17.39 32.98
N GLU A 547 -7.50 -18.68 32.79
CA GLU A 547 -6.26 -19.29 32.34
C GLU A 547 -5.81 -18.86 30.94
N HIS A 548 -6.74 -18.36 30.14
CA HIS A 548 -6.48 -17.90 28.78
C HIS A 548 -6.30 -16.40 28.66
N ALA A 549 -6.45 -15.65 29.75
CA ALA A 549 -6.31 -14.19 29.74
C ALA A 549 -4.97 -13.71 29.16
N GLY A 550 -3.87 -14.40 29.51
CA GLY A 550 -2.53 -14.07 28.99
C GLY A 550 -2.28 -14.44 27.53
N LEU A 551 -3.23 -15.05 26.86
CA LEU A 551 -3.16 -15.41 25.43
C LEU A 551 -3.86 -14.38 24.53
N GLN A 552 -4.73 -13.54 25.10
CA GLN A 552 -5.56 -12.59 24.36
C GLN A 552 -4.76 -11.36 23.96
N ASP A 553 -5.09 -10.77 22.80
CA ASP A 553 -4.70 -9.40 22.52
C ASP A 553 -5.53 -8.41 23.37
N SER A 554 -5.08 -7.14 23.46
CA SER A 554 -5.73 -6.15 24.33
C SER A 554 -7.22 -5.94 24.04
N ASN A 555 -7.62 -6.02 22.77
CA ASN A 555 -9.02 -5.80 22.38
C ASN A 555 -9.91 -6.97 22.79
N ASP A 556 -9.46 -8.21 22.65
CA ASP A 556 -10.17 -9.40 23.10
C ASP A 556 -10.17 -9.50 24.62
N TYR A 557 -9.07 -9.11 25.27
CA TYR A 557 -8.97 -9.09 26.74
C TYR A 557 -9.98 -8.14 27.39
N TYR A 558 -10.12 -6.93 26.84
CA TYR A 558 -11.05 -5.92 27.36
C TYR A 558 -12.42 -5.93 26.67
N LEU A 559 -12.67 -6.83 25.74
CA LEU A 559 -13.94 -6.92 24.99
C LEU A 559 -14.36 -5.59 24.35
N ALA A 560 -13.38 -4.77 23.97
CA ALA A 560 -13.54 -3.43 23.41
C ALA A 560 -12.31 -3.03 22.58
N ASN A 561 -12.50 -2.16 21.59
CA ASN A 561 -11.33 -1.63 20.87
C ASN A 561 -10.67 -0.51 21.65
N ILE A 562 -9.37 -0.68 21.93
CA ILE A 562 -8.53 0.40 22.44
C ILE A 562 -8.38 1.49 21.37
N GLN A 563 -8.53 2.75 21.77
CA GLN A 563 -8.37 3.93 20.95
C GLN A 563 -6.93 4.49 21.07
N ARG A 564 -6.54 5.34 20.16
CA ARG A 564 -5.19 5.95 20.11
C ARG A 564 -4.78 6.64 21.41
N ASP A 565 -5.73 7.15 22.15
CA ASP A 565 -5.58 7.92 23.38
C ASP A 565 -5.65 7.08 24.68
N GLY A 566 -5.82 5.75 24.56
CA GLY A 566 -5.95 4.84 25.68
C GLY A 566 -7.39 4.65 26.19
N THR A 567 -8.38 5.31 25.58
CA THR A 567 -9.79 5.04 25.82
C THR A 567 -10.28 3.85 25.00
N TYR A 568 -11.54 3.47 25.18
CA TYR A 568 -12.16 2.32 24.51
C TYR A 568 -13.45 2.71 23.80
N SER A 569 -13.78 1.97 22.73
CA SER A 569 -15.08 2.08 22.08
C SER A 569 -16.06 1.06 22.63
N VAL A 570 -17.31 1.47 22.79
CA VAL A 570 -18.44 0.60 23.11
C VAL A 570 -19.37 0.56 21.90
N VAL A 571 -19.66 -0.64 21.42
CA VAL A 571 -20.48 -0.83 20.22
C VAL A 571 -21.64 -1.77 20.52
N PRO A 572 -22.81 -1.25 20.82
CA PRO A 572 -24.02 -2.06 20.98
C PRO A 572 -24.42 -2.69 19.63
N ARG A 573 -24.94 -3.91 19.67
CA ARG A 573 -25.38 -4.61 18.46
C ARG A 573 -26.66 -4.01 17.94
N MET A 574 -26.68 -3.68 16.66
CA MET A 574 -27.84 -3.21 15.91
C MET A 574 -27.97 -4.09 14.65
N PRO A 575 -28.62 -5.26 14.75
CA PRO A 575 -28.65 -6.22 13.66
C PRO A 575 -29.28 -5.62 12.41
N GLY A 576 -28.59 -5.79 11.24
CA GLY A 576 -29.04 -5.21 9.98
C GLY A 576 -29.09 -3.67 9.97
N GLY A 577 -28.57 -3.00 11.00
CA GLY A 577 -28.69 -1.54 11.16
C GLY A 577 -30.05 -1.09 11.73
N GLU A 578 -30.91 -2.02 12.12
CA GLU A 578 -32.22 -1.70 12.72
C GLU A 578 -32.08 -1.44 14.23
N VAL A 579 -32.77 -0.42 14.71
CA VAL A 579 -32.82 -0.05 16.13
C VAL A 579 -34.18 0.59 16.46
N THR A 580 -34.74 0.25 17.62
CA THR A 580 -36.01 0.84 18.07
C THR A 580 -35.79 2.27 18.58
N PRO A 581 -36.87 3.10 18.63
CA PRO A 581 -36.80 4.42 19.26
C PRO A 581 -36.32 4.38 20.71
N GLU A 582 -36.79 3.41 21.50
CA GLU A 582 -36.41 3.19 22.91
C GLU A 582 -34.91 2.82 23.00
N GLY A 583 -34.42 1.99 22.07
CA GLY A 583 -33.00 1.66 21.95
C GLY A 583 -32.13 2.89 21.67
N LEU A 584 -32.55 3.76 20.74
CA LEU A 584 -31.84 5.01 20.47
C LEU A 584 -31.81 5.94 21.70
N ILE A 585 -32.94 6.04 22.43
CA ILE A 585 -33.02 6.83 23.66
C ILE A 585 -32.04 6.27 24.70
N ALA A 586 -32.03 4.96 24.92
CA ALA A 586 -31.12 4.30 25.85
C ALA A 586 -29.63 4.54 25.49
N VAL A 587 -29.26 4.36 24.25
CA VAL A 587 -27.89 4.64 23.77
C VAL A 587 -27.53 6.12 24.00
N GLY A 588 -28.44 7.05 23.71
CA GLY A 588 -28.22 8.49 23.93
C GLY A 588 -28.09 8.84 25.43
N GLN A 589 -28.88 8.21 26.28
CA GLN A 589 -28.79 8.40 27.74
C GLN A 589 -27.48 7.88 28.31
N VAL A 590 -27.08 6.68 27.95
CA VAL A 590 -25.77 6.08 28.30
C VAL A 590 -24.62 6.96 27.83
N ALA A 591 -24.65 7.39 26.58
CA ALA A 591 -23.62 8.27 26.03
C ALA A 591 -23.49 9.58 26.81
N ARG A 592 -24.64 10.22 27.17
CA ARG A 592 -24.67 11.46 27.97
C ARG A 592 -24.17 11.23 29.39
N LYS A 593 -24.59 10.13 30.02
CA LYS A 593 -24.22 9.80 31.41
C LYS A 593 -22.71 9.59 31.56
N TYR A 594 -22.09 8.87 30.66
CA TYR A 594 -20.66 8.52 30.69
C TYR A 594 -19.75 9.47 29.90
N GLY A 595 -20.30 10.52 29.30
CA GLY A 595 -19.55 11.49 28.53
C GLY A 595 -18.91 10.89 27.26
N LEU A 596 -19.64 10.03 26.54
CA LEU A 596 -19.15 9.33 25.38
C LEU A 596 -19.41 10.11 24.09
N TYR A 597 -18.46 10.09 23.16
CA TYR A 597 -18.63 10.62 21.83
C TYR A 597 -19.41 9.64 20.96
N THR A 598 -20.52 10.08 20.38
CA THR A 598 -21.40 9.25 19.55
C THR A 598 -21.15 9.47 18.07
N LYS A 599 -21.07 8.39 17.29
CA LYS A 599 -20.96 8.46 15.85
C LYS A 599 -21.66 7.28 15.16
N ILE A 600 -22.46 7.58 14.14
CA ILE A 600 -22.92 6.56 13.20
C ILE A 600 -21.75 6.24 12.28
N THR A 601 -21.34 4.98 12.24
CA THR A 601 -20.21 4.51 11.48
C THR A 601 -20.65 3.78 10.20
N GLY A 602 -19.72 3.50 9.29
CA GLY A 602 -20.02 2.80 8.03
C GLY A 602 -20.55 1.37 8.17
N GLY A 603 -20.61 0.83 9.40
CA GLY A 603 -21.26 -0.43 9.72
C GLY A 603 -22.76 -0.30 10.05
N GLN A 604 -23.40 0.85 9.80
CA GLN A 604 -24.81 1.11 10.10
C GLN A 604 -25.18 0.88 11.57
N ARG A 605 -24.36 1.37 12.48
CA ARG A 605 -24.55 1.28 13.92
C ARG A 605 -24.03 2.53 14.59
N VAL A 606 -24.45 2.78 15.82
CA VAL A 606 -23.91 3.85 16.66
C VAL A 606 -22.74 3.30 17.47
N ASP A 607 -21.56 3.86 17.24
CA ASP A 607 -20.37 3.57 18.04
C ASP A 607 -20.19 4.66 19.09
N LEU A 608 -19.92 4.29 20.34
CA LEU A 608 -19.64 5.16 21.47
C LEU A 608 -18.15 5.14 21.76
N PHE A 609 -17.50 6.31 21.74
CA PHE A 609 -16.05 6.45 21.89
C PHE A 609 -15.70 7.20 23.17
N GLY A 610 -14.50 6.98 23.69
CA GLY A 610 -13.97 7.70 24.83
C GLY A 610 -14.26 7.04 26.18
N ALA A 611 -14.77 5.80 26.22
CA ALA A 611 -14.97 5.09 27.47
C ALA A 611 -13.63 4.78 28.15
N ARG A 612 -13.55 5.01 29.45
CA ARG A 612 -12.44 4.54 30.27
C ARG A 612 -12.63 3.04 30.57
N VAL A 613 -11.56 2.32 30.79
CA VAL A 613 -11.63 0.86 30.98
C VAL A 613 -12.51 0.48 32.18
N GLU A 614 -12.44 1.24 33.26
CA GLU A 614 -13.24 1.01 34.48
C GLU A 614 -14.74 1.31 34.30
N GLN A 615 -15.11 2.09 33.28
CA GLN A 615 -16.52 2.39 32.97
C GLN A 615 -17.19 1.28 32.14
N LEU A 616 -16.40 0.44 31.45
CA LEU A 616 -16.92 -0.55 30.50
C LEU A 616 -17.98 -1.47 31.10
N PRO A 617 -17.79 -2.11 32.30
CA PRO A 617 -18.81 -2.99 32.87
C PRO A 617 -20.12 -2.27 33.15
N SER A 618 -20.10 -1.08 33.75
CA SER A 618 -21.29 -0.32 34.05
C SER A 618 -22.04 0.18 32.82
N ILE A 619 -21.32 0.56 31.77
CA ILE A 619 -21.88 0.92 30.45
C ILE A 619 -22.62 -0.29 29.86
N TRP A 620 -21.98 -1.47 29.90
CA TRP A 620 -22.59 -2.71 29.38
C TRP A 620 -23.81 -3.15 30.18
N GLU A 621 -23.79 -3.03 31.48
CA GLU A 621 -24.96 -3.33 32.32
C GLU A 621 -26.20 -2.53 31.90
N GLU A 622 -26.07 -1.24 31.69
CA GLU A 622 -27.16 -0.38 31.23
C GLU A 622 -27.62 -0.70 29.80
N LEU A 623 -26.68 -0.96 28.90
CA LEU A 623 -27.02 -1.36 27.55
C LEU A 623 -27.69 -2.75 27.47
N ILE A 624 -27.25 -3.71 28.30
CA ILE A 624 -27.85 -5.03 28.39
C ILE A 624 -29.28 -4.92 28.98
N ALA A 625 -29.48 -4.08 30.02
CA ALA A 625 -30.80 -3.82 30.57
C ALA A 625 -31.78 -3.20 29.54
N ALA A 626 -31.24 -2.45 28.55
CA ALA A 626 -31.98 -1.93 27.41
C ALA A 626 -32.14 -2.92 26.25
N GLY A 627 -31.70 -4.17 26.40
CA GLY A 627 -31.86 -5.23 25.41
C GLY A 627 -30.70 -5.35 24.40
N PHE A 628 -29.61 -4.60 24.55
CA PHE A 628 -28.45 -4.70 23.67
C PHE A 628 -27.50 -5.83 24.06
N GLU A 629 -26.77 -6.31 23.07
CA GLU A 629 -25.62 -7.23 23.20
C GLU A 629 -24.35 -6.60 22.66
N SER A 630 -23.22 -7.25 22.90
CA SER A 630 -21.94 -6.88 22.24
C SER A 630 -22.06 -6.90 20.73
N GLY A 631 -21.73 -5.80 20.07
CA GLY A 631 -21.63 -5.74 18.61
C GLY A 631 -20.36 -6.38 18.05
N HIS A 632 -19.51 -7.02 18.89
CA HIS A 632 -18.24 -7.67 18.52
C HIS A 632 -17.38 -6.82 17.57
N ALA A 633 -17.37 -5.49 17.77
CA ALA A 633 -16.57 -4.59 16.93
C ALA A 633 -15.07 -4.65 17.26
N TYR A 634 -14.67 -5.55 18.13
CA TYR A 634 -13.28 -5.86 18.53
C TYR A 634 -12.89 -7.26 18.06
N GLY A 635 -11.62 -7.58 18.15
CA GLY A 635 -11.10 -8.88 17.77
C GLY A 635 -11.32 -9.25 16.30
N LYS A 636 -11.15 -10.51 16.02
CA LYS A 636 -11.27 -11.12 14.67
C LYS A 636 -12.61 -11.86 14.55
N SER A 637 -13.70 -11.09 14.45
CA SER A 637 -15.06 -11.58 14.49
C SER A 637 -15.94 -11.05 13.35
N VAL A 638 -17.16 -11.56 13.25
CA VAL A 638 -18.19 -11.05 12.34
C VAL A 638 -18.64 -9.67 12.82
N ARG A 639 -18.63 -8.72 11.89
CA ARG A 639 -19.09 -7.34 12.11
C ARG A 639 -20.59 -7.22 11.80
N THR A 640 -21.21 -6.09 12.18
CA THR A 640 -22.58 -5.78 11.79
C THR A 640 -22.81 -6.03 10.30
N VAL A 641 -23.91 -6.68 9.99
CA VAL A 641 -24.34 -6.97 8.61
C VAL A 641 -25.00 -5.71 8.04
N LYS A 642 -24.39 -5.11 7.03
CA LYS A 642 -24.93 -3.93 6.38
C LYS A 642 -26.13 -4.31 5.52
N SER A 643 -27.24 -3.58 5.59
CA SER A 643 -28.41 -3.78 4.75
C SER A 643 -28.81 -2.50 4.01
N CYS A 644 -29.59 -2.63 2.95
CA CYS A 644 -30.42 -1.53 2.46
C CYS A 644 -31.82 -1.60 3.11
N VAL A 645 -32.71 -0.64 2.81
CA VAL A 645 -34.05 -0.57 3.45
C VAL A 645 -35.03 -1.66 2.99
N GLY A 646 -34.65 -2.50 2.04
CA GLY A 646 -35.43 -3.66 1.57
C GLY A 646 -36.72 -3.34 0.82
N SER A 647 -37.46 -4.40 0.50
CA SER A 647 -38.74 -4.30 -0.24
C SER A 647 -39.85 -3.62 0.56
N THR A 648 -39.77 -3.59 1.87
CA THR A 648 -40.77 -2.93 2.72
C THR A 648 -40.83 -1.42 2.50
N TRP A 649 -39.69 -0.75 2.28
CA TRP A 649 -39.60 0.70 2.16
C TRP A 649 -39.19 1.21 0.78
N CYS A 650 -38.48 0.39 0.02
CA CYS A 650 -37.95 0.80 -1.28
C CYS A 650 -38.82 0.25 -2.41
N ARG A 651 -39.35 1.15 -3.27
CA ARG A 651 -40.14 0.75 -4.44
C ARG A 651 -39.38 -0.12 -5.47
N TYR A 652 -38.07 -0.14 -5.37
CA TYR A 652 -37.18 -0.96 -6.23
C TYR A 652 -36.69 -2.22 -5.51
N GLY A 653 -37.04 -2.37 -4.22
CA GLY A 653 -36.66 -3.55 -3.46
C GLY A 653 -37.36 -4.78 -4.00
N VAL A 654 -36.62 -5.82 -4.27
CA VAL A 654 -37.13 -7.09 -4.79
C VAL A 654 -37.43 -8.03 -3.64
N ASP A 655 -36.59 -8.03 -2.58
CA ASP A 655 -36.77 -8.90 -1.43
C ASP A 655 -36.40 -8.18 -0.12
N ASP A 656 -36.72 -8.80 1.03
CA ASP A 656 -36.49 -8.29 2.38
C ASP A 656 -35.01 -8.42 2.80
N SER A 657 -34.22 -7.42 2.46
CA SER A 657 -32.81 -7.36 2.81
C SER A 657 -32.56 -7.06 4.30
N VAL A 658 -33.52 -6.39 4.97
CA VAL A 658 -33.39 -6.07 6.40
C VAL A 658 -33.58 -7.33 7.24
N GLY A 659 -34.67 -8.06 7.04
CA GLY A 659 -34.94 -9.30 7.76
C GLY A 659 -33.86 -10.35 7.52
N LEU A 660 -33.36 -10.50 6.28
CA LEU A 660 -32.27 -11.41 5.98
C LEU A 660 -30.95 -10.97 6.67
N ALA A 661 -30.64 -9.68 6.69
CA ALA A 661 -29.44 -9.17 7.37
C ALA A 661 -29.48 -9.40 8.87
N ILE A 662 -30.66 -9.22 9.49
CA ILE A 662 -30.89 -9.49 10.91
C ILE A 662 -30.67 -10.98 11.23
N ASP A 663 -31.22 -11.88 10.42
CA ASP A 663 -31.05 -13.33 10.62
C ASP A 663 -29.60 -13.76 10.46
N ILE A 664 -28.90 -13.27 9.43
CA ILE A 664 -27.47 -13.53 9.19
C ILE A 664 -26.65 -13.02 10.38
N GLU A 665 -26.88 -11.79 10.82
CA GLU A 665 -26.13 -11.24 11.95
C GLU A 665 -26.36 -12.03 13.24
N ASN A 666 -27.60 -12.40 13.52
CA ASN A 666 -27.94 -13.20 14.69
C ASN A 666 -27.39 -14.62 14.63
N ARG A 667 -27.29 -15.21 13.43
CA ARG A 667 -26.70 -16.55 13.26
C ARG A 667 -25.20 -16.55 13.50
N TYR A 668 -24.46 -15.57 12.95
CA TYR A 668 -23.00 -15.57 12.95
C TYR A 668 -22.37 -14.69 14.03
N LYS A 669 -23.16 -14.03 14.88
CA LYS A 669 -22.63 -13.29 16.03
C LYS A 669 -21.79 -14.21 16.91
N GLY A 670 -20.62 -13.76 17.32
CA GLY A 670 -19.71 -14.57 18.13
C GLY A 670 -18.72 -15.43 17.37
N LEU A 671 -18.91 -15.66 16.06
CA LEU A 671 -17.94 -16.42 15.26
C LEU A 671 -16.58 -15.71 15.26
N ARG A 672 -15.55 -16.41 15.74
CA ARG A 672 -14.15 -15.99 15.67
C ARG A 672 -13.52 -16.55 14.38
N ALA A 673 -12.76 -15.71 13.69
CA ALA A 673 -12.20 -16.01 12.37
C ALA A 673 -10.74 -15.53 12.28
N PRO A 674 -9.94 -15.97 11.29
CA PRO A 674 -8.56 -15.50 11.09
C PRO A 674 -8.42 -13.99 10.94
N HIS A 675 -9.46 -13.32 10.41
CA HIS A 675 -9.57 -11.87 10.30
C HIS A 675 -11.05 -11.44 10.48
N LYS A 676 -11.30 -10.15 10.67
CA LYS A 676 -12.68 -9.62 10.75
C LYS A 676 -13.42 -9.91 9.44
N ILE A 677 -14.69 -10.29 9.55
CA ILE A 677 -15.62 -10.59 8.46
C ILE A 677 -16.65 -9.48 8.34
N LYS A 678 -16.90 -9.00 7.14
CA LYS A 678 -17.91 -7.99 6.82
C LYS A 678 -18.93 -8.55 5.82
N PHE A 679 -20.19 -8.24 6.06
CA PHE A 679 -21.32 -8.60 5.21
C PHE A 679 -22.00 -7.37 4.63
N GLY A 680 -22.70 -7.58 3.50
CA GLY A 680 -23.66 -6.63 2.95
C GLY A 680 -24.80 -7.36 2.27
N VAL A 681 -26.04 -6.93 2.53
CA VAL A 681 -27.26 -7.49 1.96
C VAL A 681 -28.03 -6.40 1.23
N SER A 682 -28.08 -6.48 -0.07
CA SER A 682 -28.82 -5.55 -0.95
C SER A 682 -30.14 -6.18 -1.43
N GLY A 683 -31.24 -5.50 -1.23
CA GLY A 683 -32.57 -5.96 -1.63
C GLY A 683 -32.87 -5.86 -3.12
N CYS A 684 -31.92 -5.46 -3.95
CA CYS A 684 -31.96 -5.47 -5.41
C CYS A 684 -30.58 -5.22 -6.01
N THR A 685 -30.46 -5.33 -7.33
CA THR A 685 -29.22 -5.16 -8.11
C THR A 685 -28.66 -3.72 -8.12
N ARG A 686 -29.34 -2.73 -7.52
CA ARG A 686 -28.81 -1.36 -7.33
C ARG A 686 -27.73 -1.28 -6.25
N GLU A 687 -27.62 -2.30 -5.42
CA GLU A 687 -26.45 -2.58 -4.57
C GLU A 687 -26.19 -1.49 -3.51
N CYS A 688 -27.25 -0.91 -2.95
CA CYS A 688 -27.15 0.19 -1.96
C CYS A 688 -26.46 -0.20 -0.64
N ALA A 689 -26.37 -1.49 -0.30
CA ALA A 689 -25.62 -1.96 0.86
C ALA A 689 -24.13 -2.20 0.59
N GLU A 690 -23.65 -1.92 -0.62
CA GLU A 690 -22.25 -2.16 -1.05
C GLU A 690 -21.81 -3.62 -0.83
N ALA A 691 -22.67 -4.56 -1.16
CA ALA A 691 -22.49 -5.99 -0.92
C ALA A 691 -21.21 -6.52 -1.60
N GLN A 692 -20.94 -6.10 -2.85
CA GLN A 692 -19.75 -6.52 -3.59
C GLN A 692 -18.44 -5.95 -3.03
N GLY A 693 -18.48 -4.99 -2.11
CA GLY A 693 -17.31 -4.49 -1.39
C GLY A 693 -17.05 -5.22 -0.05
N LYS A 694 -17.73 -6.32 0.24
CA LYS A 694 -17.66 -7.04 1.51
C LYS A 694 -17.03 -8.44 1.35
N ASP A 695 -16.62 -9.04 2.47
CA ASP A 695 -16.13 -10.42 2.50
C ASP A 695 -17.20 -11.40 2.02
N ILE A 696 -18.46 -11.11 2.36
CA ILE A 696 -19.67 -11.81 1.86
C ILE A 696 -20.69 -10.76 1.43
N GLY A 697 -21.11 -10.83 0.19
CA GLY A 697 -22.10 -9.97 -0.43
C GLY A 697 -23.32 -10.76 -0.88
N ILE A 698 -24.51 -10.24 -0.60
CA ILE A 698 -25.77 -10.88 -0.94
C ILE A 698 -26.66 -9.86 -1.67
N ILE A 699 -27.16 -10.23 -2.84
CA ILE A 699 -27.96 -9.33 -3.66
C ILE A 699 -29.22 -10.06 -4.11
N ALA A 700 -30.39 -9.47 -3.85
CA ALA A 700 -31.68 -10.00 -4.30
C ALA A 700 -31.87 -9.82 -5.80
N THR A 701 -32.42 -10.83 -6.43
CA THR A 701 -32.94 -10.84 -7.82
C THR A 701 -34.39 -11.33 -7.81
N GLU A 702 -35.09 -11.19 -8.93
CA GLU A 702 -36.48 -11.69 -9.07
C GLU A 702 -36.61 -13.21 -8.86
N LYS A 703 -35.50 -13.95 -8.95
CA LYS A 703 -35.47 -15.41 -8.84
C LYS A 703 -34.94 -15.92 -7.49
N GLY A 704 -34.43 -15.04 -6.63
CA GLY A 704 -33.83 -15.42 -5.37
C GLY A 704 -32.61 -14.57 -5.03
N TRP A 705 -31.66 -15.12 -4.29
CA TRP A 705 -30.49 -14.43 -3.79
C TRP A 705 -29.22 -14.86 -4.52
N ASN A 706 -28.40 -13.90 -4.86
CA ASN A 706 -27.06 -14.13 -5.38
C ASN A 706 -26.03 -13.99 -4.27
N LEU A 707 -25.14 -14.98 -4.14
CA LEU A 707 -24.07 -15.01 -3.16
C LEU A 707 -22.72 -14.65 -3.78
N TYR A 708 -22.15 -13.56 -3.32
CA TYR A 708 -20.82 -13.08 -3.68
C TYR A 708 -19.86 -13.22 -2.50
N VAL A 709 -18.61 -13.61 -2.75
CA VAL A 709 -17.61 -13.81 -1.69
C VAL A 709 -16.28 -13.15 -2.02
N CYS A 710 -15.42 -13.01 -1.00
CA CYS A 710 -14.04 -12.58 -1.11
C CYS A 710 -13.83 -11.12 -1.56
N GLY A 711 -14.81 -10.25 -1.36
CA GLY A 711 -14.67 -8.81 -1.58
C GLY A 711 -13.87 -8.11 -0.48
N ASN A 712 -13.35 -6.93 -0.78
CA ASN A 712 -12.62 -6.09 0.16
C ASN A 712 -12.76 -4.61 -0.18
N GLY A 713 -13.43 -3.83 0.67
CA GLY A 713 -13.50 -2.37 0.56
C GLY A 713 -12.39 -1.63 1.32
N GLY A 714 -11.24 -2.27 1.57
CA GLY A 714 -10.09 -1.68 2.27
C GLY A 714 -9.09 -0.98 1.34
N MET A 715 -7.84 -0.79 1.82
CA MET A 715 -6.76 -0.11 1.10
C MET A 715 -6.44 -0.71 -0.29
N LYS A 716 -6.68 -2.01 -0.48
CA LYS A 716 -6.64 -2.68 -1.78
C LYS A 716 -8.07 -3.16 -2.08
N PRO A 717 -8.93 -2.32 -2.65
CA PRO A 717 -10.31 -2.70 -2.90
C PRO A 717 -10.40 -3.81 -3.94
N ARG A 718 -11.33 -4.73 -3.71
CA ARG A 718 -11.63 -5.83 -4.60
C ARG A 718 -13.13 -6.10 -4.59
N HIS A 719 -13.73 -6.29 -5.72
CA HIS A 719 -15.11 -6.76 -5.81
C HIS A 719 -15.20 -8.22 -5.34
N ALA A 720 -16.28 -8.52 -4.61
CA ALA A 720 -16.66 -9.88 -4.32
C ALA A 720 -17.09 -10.58 -5.61
N GLU A 721 -16.82 -11.87 -5.70
CA GLU A 721 -17.09 -12.67 -6.89
C GLU A 721 -18.27 -13.60 -6.66
N LEU A 722 -19.11 -13.78 -7.67
CA LEU A 722 -20.31 -14.60 -7.60
C LEU A 722 -19.94 -16.09 -7.55
N ILE A 723 -20.45 -16.82 -6.55
CA ILE A 723 -20.28 -18.27 -6.45
C ILE A 723 -21.58 -19.05 -6.64
N ALA A 724 -22.72 -18.42 -6.40
CA ALA A 724 -24.02 -19.04 -6.62
C ALA A 724 -25.11 -17.99 -6.86
N SER A 725 -26.08 -18.30 -7.72
CA SER A 725 -27.21 -17.42 -8.08
C SER A 725 -28.55 -18.08 -7.81
N ASP A 726 -29.60 -17.27 -7.74
CA ASP A 726 -30.98 -17.68 -7.66
C ASP A 726 -31.30 -18.60 -6.46
N LEU A 727 -30.62 -18.36 -5.32
CA LEU A 727 -30.72 -19.18 -4.12
C LEU A 727 -31.98 -18.84 -3.32
N ASP A 728 -32.66 -19.86 -2.80
CA ASP A 728 -33.56 -19.70 -1.68
C ASP A 728 -32.79 -19.40 -0.37
N ARG A 729 -33.50 -18.83 0.61
CA ARG A 729 -32.89 -18.40 1.87
C ARG A 729 -32.19 -19.52 2.65
N ALA A 730 -32.74 -20.74 2.67
CA ALA A 730 -32.16 -21.85 3.40
C ALA A 730 -30.85 -22.35 2.73
N THR A 731 -30.83 -22.44 1.42
CA THR A 731 -29.65 -22.82 0.65
C THR A 731 -28.57 -21.74 0.75
N LEU A 732 -28.94 -20.46 0.70
CA LEU A 732 -28.03 -19.33 0.90
C LEU A 732 -27.30 -19.46 2.25
N ILE A 733 -28.04 -19.68 3.35
CA ILE A 733 -27.46 -19.82 4.70
C ILE A 733 -26.51 -21.02 4.75
N ARG A 734 -26.86 -22.17 4.18
CA ARG A 734 -25.97 -23.35 4.13
C ARG A 734 -24.65 -23.05 3.39
N TYR A 735 -24.74 -22.33 2.29
CA TYR A 735 -23.51 -21.99 1.54
C TYR A 735 -22.65 -20.98 2.32
N ILE A 736 -23.25 -20.05 3.04
CA ILE A 736 -22.51 -19.14 3.93
C ILE A 736 -21.87 -19.92 5.09
N ASP A 737 -22.56 -20.87 5.72
CA ASP A 737 -22.00 -21.74 6.74
C ASP A 737 -20.75 -22.48 6.24
N ARG A 738 -20.84 -23.13 5.07
CA ARG A 738 -19.73 -23.85 4.46
C ARG A 738 -18.56 -22.92 4.13
N PHE A 739 -18.83 -21.76 3.50
CA PHE A 739 -17.83 -20.77 3.15
C PHE A 739 -17.07 -20.28 4.40
N LEU A 740 -17.80 -19.86 5.42
CA LEU A 740 -17.19 -19.33 6.65
C LEU A 740 -16.35 -20.37 7.37
N MET A 741 -16.87 -21.60 7.54
CA MET A 741 -16.13 -22.64 8.24
C MET A 741 -14.95 -23.17 7.43
N PHE A 742 -15.06 -23.22 6.11
CA PHE A 742 -13.93 -23.56 5.26
C PHE A 742 -12.83 -22.50 5.35
N TYR A 743 -13.19 -21.21 5.33
CA TYR A 743 -12.25 -20.12 5.55
C TYR A 743 -11.60 -20.18 6.95
N VAL A 744 -12.38 -20.41 8.01
CA VAL A 744 -11.85 -20.52 9.38
C VAL A 744 -10.85 -21.67 9.50
N ARG A 745 -11.10 -22.79 8.82
CA ARG A 745 -10.23 -23.97 8.86
C ARG A 745 -8.93 -23.80 8.07
N THR A 746 -8.98 -23.12 6.93
CA THR A 746 -7.91 -23.16 5.93
C THR A 746 -7.12 -21.87 5.74
N ALA A 747 -7.61 -20.73 6.24
CA ALA A 747 -6.90 -19.48 6.13
C ALA A 747 -5.77 -19.33 7.14
N ASP A 748 -4.69 -18.67 6.73
CA ASP A 748 -3.58 -18.32 7.59
C ASP A 748 -3.91 -17.19 8.56
N ARG A 749 -2.99 -16.96 9.50
CA ARG A 749 -3.11 -15.88 10.49
C ARG A 749 -3.23 -14.51 9.83
N LEU A 750 -4.23 -13.73 10.23
CA LEU A 750 -4.54 -12.39 9.74
C LEU A 750 -4.83 -12.29 8.23
N GLN A 751 -5.10 -13.41 7.59
CA GLN A 751 -5.39 -13.48 6.16
C GLN A 751 -6.85 -13.08 5.89
N ARG A 752 -7.07 -12.04 5.08
CA ARG A 752 -8.41 -11.65 4.61
C ARG A 752 -8.94 -12.67 3.59
N THR A 753 -10.26 -12.78 3.50
CA THR A 753 -10.94 -13.67 2.54
C THR A 753 -10.46 -13.49 1.10
N SER A 754 -10.25 -12.25 0.67
CA SER A 754 -9.75 -11.94 -0.68
C SER A 754 -8.32 -12.43 -0.92
N VAL A 755 -7.44 -12.33 0.07
CA VAL A 755 -6.06 -12.83 -0.01
C VAL A 755 -6.02 -14.36 0.13
N TRP A 756 -6.86 -14.90 1.00
CA TRP A 756 -7.01 -16.33 1.17
C TRP A 756 -7.43 -17.01 -0.13
N ARG A 757 -8.44 -16.45 -0.82
CA ARG A 757 -8.89 -16.95 -2.12
C ARG A 757 -7.77 -16.95 -3.18
N ASP A 758 -6.93 -15.90 -3.20
CA ASP A 758 -5.79 -15.82 -4.13
C ASP A 758 -4.72 -16.88 -3.86
N ASN A 759 -4.62 -17.34 -2.62
CA ASN A 759 -3.66 -18.36 -2.21
C ASN A 759 -4.22 -19.79 -2.32
N LEU A 760 -5.54 -19.95 -2.58
CA LEU A 760 -6.11 -21.26 -2.86
C LEU A 760 -5.69 -21.74 -4.25
N GLU A 761 -5.16 -22.95 -4.33
CA GLU A 761 -4.92 -23.63 -5.60
C GLU A 761 -6.26 -23.90 -6.28
N GLY A 762 -6.45 -23.39 -7.50
CA GLY A 762 -7.73 -23.38 -8.20
C GLY A 762 -8.65 -22.19 -7.89
N GLY A 763 -8.26 -21.29 -6.98
CA GLY A 763 -8.92 -20.00 -6.77
C GLY A 763 -10.42 -20.07 -6.47
N LEU A 764 -11.21 -19.27 -7.20
CA LEU A 764 -12.66 -19.19 -7.02
C LEU A 764 -13.38 -20.48 -7.44
N ASP A 765 -12.94 -21.12 -8.52
CA ASP A 765 -13.57 -22.35 -9.03
C ASP A 765 -13.46 -23.47 -8.00
N TYR A 766 -12.27 -23.65 -7.41
CA TYR A 766 -12.09 -24.59 -6.33
C TYR A 766 -12.96 -24.26 -5.11
N LEU A 767 -13.07 -22.98 -4.76
CA LEU A 767 -13.91 -22.56 -3.65
C LEU A 767 -15.38 -22.83 -3.92
N THR A 768 -15.84 -22.60 -5.14
CA THR A 768 -17.21 -22.93 -5.60
C THR A 768 -17.45 -24.44 -5.55
N ASP A 769 -16.50 -25.23 -6.03
CA ASP A 769 -16.57 -26.70 -5.97
C ASP A 769 -16.72 -27.20 -4.53
N VAL A 770 -15.98 -26.63 -3.58
CA VAL A 770 -16.05 -27.02 -2.16
C VAL A 770 -17.37 -26.57 -1.52
N VAL A 771 -17.77 -25.32 -1.71
CA VAL A 771 -18.91 -24.71 -1.02
C VAL A 771 -20.24 -25.16 -1.62
N VAL A 772 -20.35 -25.14 -2.94
CA VAL A 772 -21.59 -25.42 -3.68
C VAL A 772 -21.72 -26.89 -4.01
N HIS A 773 -20.66 -27.50 -4.56
CA HIS A 773 -20.71 -28.87 -5.10
C HIS A 773 -20.22 -29.95 -4.14
N ASP A 774 -19.75 -29.56 -2.94
CA ASP A 774 -19.22 -30.48 -1.91
C ASP A 774 -18.14 -31.43 -2.43
N LYS A 775 -17.24 -30.93 -3.25
CA LYS A 775 -16.15 -31.69 -3.90
C LYS A 775 -15.29 -32.48 -2.90
N LEU A 776 -15.16 -32.01 -1.68
CA LEU A 776 -14.39 -32.67 -0.62
C LEU A 776 -15.22 -33.62 0.23
N GLY A 777 -16.54 -33.69 0.08
CA GLY A 777 -17.44 -34.48 0.91
C GLY A 777 -17.52 -34.03 2.37
N ILE A 778 -17.26 -32.72 2.66
CA ILE A 778 -17.19 -32.18 4.03
C ILE A 778 -18.31 -31.18 4.33
N ALA A 779 -19.25 -30.96 3.44
CA ALA A 779 -20.30 -29.96 3.59
C ALA A 779 -21.10 -30.12 4.90
N ALA A 780 -21.52 -31.34 5.20
CA ALA A 780 -22.28 -31.63 6.43
C ALA A 780 -21.43 -31.36 7.69
N GLU A 781 -20.13 -31.59 7.64
CA GLU A 781 -19.21 -31.31 8.74
C GLU A 781 -19.03 -29.80 8.96
N LEU A 782 -18.90 -29.03 7.87
CA LEU A 782 -18.80 -27.56 7.93
C LEU A 782 -20.09 -26.94 8.50
N GLU A 783 -21.24 -27.44 8.06
CA GLU A 783 -22.56 -27.00 8.59
C GLU A 783 -22.72 -27.35 10.06
N ALA A 784 -22.30 -28.54 10.49
CA ALA A 784 -22.36 -28.97 11.90
C ALA A 784 -21.43 -28.14 12.80
N ASP A 785 -20.23 -27.81 12.33
CA ASP A 785 -19.32 -26.91 13.05
C ASP A 785 -19.90 -25.51 13.24
N MET A 786 -20.51 -24.95 12.19
CA MET A 786 -21.19 -23.66 12.31
C MET A 786 -22.37 -23.76 13.26
N GLN A 787 -23.18 -24.82 13.20
CA GLN A 787 -24.31 -25.01 14.10
C GLN A 787 -23.85 -25.11 15.56
N HIS A 788 -22.72 -25.78 15.82
CA HIS A 788 -22.13 -25.80 17.17
C HIS A 788 -21.78 -24.39 17.68
N VAL A 789 -21.19 -23.54 16.83
CA VAL A 789 -20.89 -22.15 17.20
C VAL A 789 -22.19 -21.36 17.51
N VAL A 790 -23.24 -21.59 16.72
CA VAL A 790 -24.56 -20.96 16.94
C VAL A 790 -25.19 -21.39 18.25
N ASP A 791 -25.21 -22.69 18.52
CA ASP A 791 -25.86 -23.28 19.68
C ASP A 791 -25.15 -22.95 20.99
N THR A 792 -23.85 -22.69 20.95
CA THR A 792 -23.03 -22.42 22.14
C THR A 792 -22.73 -20.94 22.35
N TYR A 793 -23.32 -20.06 21.55
CA TYR A 793 -23.11 -18.62 21.67
C TYR A 793 -23.63 -18.06 23.01
N GLU A 794 -22.78 -17.30 23.69
CA GLU A 794 -23.12 -16.48 24.84
C GLU A 794 -22.61 -15.04 24.65
N CYS A 795 -23.41 -14.04 25.08
CA CYS A 795 -22.96 -12.65 25.01
C CYS A 795 -21.80 -12.40 26.00
N GLU A 796 -20.64 -12.07 25.51
CA GLU A 796 -19.43 -11.87 26.32
C GLU A 796 -19.58 -10.71 27.30
N TRP A 797 -20.29 -9.64 26.95
CA TRP A 797 -20.58 -8.54 27.86
C TRP A 797 -21.43 -9.02 29.04
N LYS A 798 -22.49 -9.78 28.78
CA LYS A 798 -23.37 -10.32 29.82
C LYS A 798 -22.59 -11.21 30.79
N LYS A 799 -21.75 -12.07 30.29
CA LYS A 799 -20.88 -12.93 31.08
C LYS A 799 -19.86 -12.11 31.90
N ALA A 800 -19.23 -11.12 31.28
CA ALA A 800 -18.22 -10.27 31.92
C ALA A 800 -18.82 -9.44 33.10
N VAL A 801 -20.05 -8.95 32.99
CA VAL A 801 -20.67 -8.15 34.06
C VAL A 801 -21.23 -8.99 35.19
N THR A 802 -21.62 -10.25 34.90
CA THR A 802 -22.18 -11.18 35.89
C THR A 802 -21.11 -11.96 36.66
N ASP A 803 -19.88 -12.11 36.11
CA ASP A 803 -18.78 -12.81 36.79
C ASP A 803 -17.87 -11.80 37.51
N PRO A 804 -17.84 -11.81 38.87
CA PRO A 804 -17.01 -10.89 39.65
C PRO A 804 -15.52 -10.99 39.38
N GLU A 805 -14.99 -12.18 39.01
CA GLU A 805 -13.59 -12.36 38.70
C GLU A 805 -13.21 -11.75 37.33
N THR A 806 -14.06 -11.93 36.35
CA THR A 806 -13.89 -11.30 35.03
C THR A 806 -14.00 -9.77 35.15
N ARG A 807 -14.89 -9.26 35.96
CA ARG A 807 -15.10 -7.83 36.21
C ARG A 807 -13.82 -7.15 36.72
N LYS A 808 -13.01 -7.81 37.55
CA LYS A 808 -11.76 -7.28 38.12
C LYS A 808 -10.69 -6.90 37.06
N ARG A 809 -10.76 -7.39 35.84
CA ARG A 809 -9.83 -7.03 34.78
C ARG A 809 -10.00 -5.61 34.24
N PHE A 810 -11.16 -5.01 34.45
CA PHE A 810 -11.51 -3.70 33.92
C PHE A 810 -11.04 -2.56 34.85
N ARG A 811 -9.73 -2.35 34.90
CA ARG A 811 -9.07 -1.27 35.62
C ARG A 811 -7.74 -0.88 34.93
N HIS A 812 -7.35 0.39 35.08
CA HIS A 812 -6.09 0.85 34.53
C HIS A 812 -4.87 0.30 35.29
N PHE A 813 -4.97 0.30 36.62
CA PHE A 813 -3.84 -0.08 37.48
C PHE A 813 -4.21 -1.32 38.31
N VAL A 814 -3.27 -2.26 38.42
CA VAL A 814 -3.49 -3.53 39.16
C VAL A 814 -3.74 -3.28 40.67
N ASN A 815 -3.11 -2.25 41.20
CA ASN A 815 -3.05 -1.95 42.63
C ASN A 815 -3.74 -0.62 43.01
N SER A 816 -4.50 -0.01 42.15
CA SER A 816 -5.20 1.25 42.39
C SER A 816 -6.49 1.33 41.60
N ASP A 817 -7.56 1.79 42.21
CA ASP A 817 -8.84 2.08 41.54
C ASP A 817 -8.90 3.52 41.01
N ALA A 818 -7.83 4.30 41.16
CA ALA A 818 -7.77 5.65 40.62
C ALA A 818 -7.86 5.63 39.07
N PRO A 819 -8.66 6.53 38.46
CA PRO A 819 -8.68 6.66 37.01
C PRO A 819 -7.31 7.18 36.49
N ASP A 820 -6.99 6.84 35.23
CA ASP A 820 -5.79 7.36 34.59
C ASP A 820 -5.89 8.88 34.38
N ALA A 821 -5.09 9.63 35.16
CA ALA A 821 -5.05 11.09 35.09
C ALA A 821 -4.44 11.65 33.78
N THR A 822 -3.78 10.81 33.01
CA THR A 822 -3.20 11.22 31.72
C THR A 822 -4.23 11.32 30.61
N ILE A 823 -5.41 10.69 30.77
CA ILE A 823 -6.52 10.78 29.82
C ILE A 823 -7.33 12.04 30.13
N ALA A 824 -7.09 13.10 29.37
CA ALA A 824 -7.84 14.34 29.43
C ALA A 824 -8.88 14.42 28.30
N PHE A 825 -9.93 15.19 28.52
CA PHE A 825 -11.03 15.36 27.56
C PHE A 825 -11.24 16.83 27.22
N VAL A 826 -11.71 17.08 25.99
CA VAL A 826 -12.09 18.41 25.49
C VAL A 826 -13.45 18.35 24.81
N GLU A 827 -14.15 19.47 24.83
CA GLU A 827 -15.42 19.60 24.12
C GLU A 827 -15.17 19.92 22.63
N THR A 828 -15.94 19.27 21.75
CA THR A 828 -15.92 19.51 20.31
C THR A 828 -17.32 19.25 19.72
N ARG A 829 -17.85 20.20 18.99
CA ARG A 829 -19.18 20.10 18.34
C ARG A 829 -20.30 19.60 19.29
N GLY A 830 -20.32 20.11 20.53
CA GLY A 830 -21.30 19.71 21.55
C GLY A 830 -21.15 18.28 22.08
N GLN A 831 -20.00 17.64 21.87
CA GLN A 831 -19.65 16.33 22.38
C GLN A 831 -18.27 16.37 23.05
N ILE A 832 -17.97 15.37 23.87
CA ILE A 832 -16.70 15.25 24.59
C ILE A 832 -15.84 14.20 23.91
N ARG A 833 -14.57 14.52 23.67
CA ARG A 833 -13.57 13.59 23.15
C ARG A 833 -12.25 13.67 23.92
N PRO A 834 -11.41 12.66 23.86
CA PRO A 834 -10.05 12.75 24.38
C PRO A 834 -9.26 13.90 23.73
N ALA A 835 -8.45 14.57 24.55
CA ALA A 835 -7.56 15.64 24.11
C ALA A 835 -6.37 15.09 23.32
N THR A 836 -6.01 15.79 22.24
CA THR A 836 -4.76 15.52 21.53
C THR A 836 -3.55 15.92 22.39
N PRO A 837 -2.31 15.44 22.06
CA PRO A 837 -1.11 15.87 22.78
C PRO A 837 -0.97 17.39 22.88
N ASP A 838 -1.24 18.13 21.81
CA ASP A 838 -1.12 19.58 21.76
C ASP A 838 -2.16 20.29 22.65
N GLU A 839 -3.38 19.77 22.69
CA GLU A 839 -4.46 20.29 23.53
C GLU A 839 -4.24 20.05 25.03
N ARG A 840 -3.46 19.03 25.40
CA ARG A 840 -3.08 18.76 26.80
C ARG A 840 -2.15 19.82 27.37
N VAL A 841 -1.39 20.51 26.53
CA VAL A 841 -0.42 21.54 26.93
C VAL A 841 -1.08 22.92 27.05
N GLY A 842 -2.13 23.21 26.26
CA GLY A 842 -2.74 24.55 26.14
C GLY A 842 -4.17 24.70 26.62
N GLY A 843 -4.92 23.62 26.85
CA GLY A 843 -6.35 23.63 27.14
C GLY A 843 -6.70 23.31 28.59
N ARG A 844 -7.85 23.81 29.08
CA ARG A 844 -8.45 23.35 30.33
C ARG A 844 -9.20 22.03 30.07
N PRO A 845 -8.76 20.87 30.62
CA PRO A 845 -9.47 19.62 30.42
C PRO A 845 -10.86 19.66 31.04
N VAL A 846 -11.85 19.17 30.31
CA VAL A 846 -13.22 18.99 30.84
C VAL A 846 -13.16 17.81 31.83
N ARG A 847 -13.56 18.05 33.08
CA ARG A 847 -13.73 16.98 34.07
C ARG A 847 -15.03 16.24 33.79
N ILE A 848 -14.94 15.00 33.36
CA ILE A 848 -16.10 14.11 33.27
C ILE A 848 -16.41 13.67 34.70
N PRO A 849 -17.66 13.81 35.19
CA PRO A 849 -18.04 13.29 36.52
C PRO A 849 -17.86 11.77 36.53
N VAL A 850 -16.99 11.28 37.41
CA VAL A 850 -16.94 9.86 37.73
C VAL A 850 -18.24 9.59 38.45
N VAL A 851 -19.12 8.74 37.90
CA VAL A 851 -20.32 8.28 38.62
C VAL A 851 -19.80 7.38 39.74
N ALA A 852 -19.74 7.92 40.95
CA ALA A 852 -19.51 7.11 42.13
C ALA A 852 -20.69 6.12 42.25
N GLU A 853 -20.40 4.87 42.56
CA GLU A 853 -21.43 3.90 42.94
C GLU A 853 -22.32 4.55 43.97
N ALA A 854 -23.64 4.56 43.75
CA ALA A 854 -24.57 5.02 44.70
C ALA A 854 -24.38 4.17 45.98
N ALA A 855 -23.89 4.81 47.04
CA ALA A 855 -23.91 4.19 48.34
C ALA A 855 -25.34 3.76 48.62
N THR A 856 -25.57 2.48 48.82
CA THR A 856 -26.84 1.95 49.31
C THR A 856 -27.06 2.54 50.68
N GLU A 857 -27.83 3.65 50.79
CA GLU A 857 -28.40 4.08 52.04
C GLU A 857 -29.41 3.01 52.49
N SER A 858 -28.98 2.24 53.48
CA SER A 858 -29.89 1.39 54.23
C SER A 858 -30.87 2.29 54.95
N ALA A 859 -32.09 2.36 54.44
CA ALA A 859 -33.22 2.94 55.16
C ALA A 859 -33.53 2.06 56.40
N THR A 860 -33.04 2.46 57.55
CA THR A 860 -33.55 2.02 58.80
C THR A 860 -34.80 2.88 59.06
N GLU A 861 -36.01 2.33 58.79
CA GLU A 861 -37.25 2.82 59.31
C GLU A 861 -37.23 2.64 60.81
N SER A 862 -37.16 3.72 61.62
CA SER A 862 -37.54 3.72 62.99
C SER A 862 -39.07 4.08 63.07
N ALA A 863 -39.86 3.08 63.30
CA ALA A 863 -41.24 3.24 63.78
C ALA A 863 -41.23 3.89 65.16
N THR A 864 -41.92 5.03 65.34
CA THR A 864 -42.54 5.38 66.64
C THR A 864 -43.72 6.35 66.44
N VAL A 865 -44.95 5.83 66.84
CA VAL A 865 -46.17 6.47 67.22
C VAL A 865 -46.99 7.30 66.25
#